data_94df6b6b4d987ef8ad6f3c95c6b61190
#
_entry.id   94df6b6b4d987ef8ad6f3c95c6b61190
#
_cell.length_a   1.000
_cell.length_b   1.000
_cell.length_c   1.000
_cell.angle_alpha   90.00
_cell.angle_beta   90.00
_cell.angle_gamma   90.00
#
_symmetry.space_group_name_H-M   'P 1'
#
loop_
_entity.id
_entity.type
_entity.pdbx_description
1 polymer ?
#
loop_
_entity_poly.entity_id
_entity_poly.type
_entity_poly.pdbx_seq_one_letter_code
_entity_poly.pdbx_strand_id
1 'polypeptide(L)'
;MNNQNNQYNLQNSQQGYFYTQPVPNQPVPQAPYGAYQPQYAQPYYPYKKPEKQYRLLTKKDNSMMVLMLLLGFIFFNFAVFSGFNLGFTIFYVLFFIATNLYINAKPSPFAFCTGVLSLASSVTFAVSFNPLIKFLSLVLIAGLYGFYCVDISGGYNFKKGSFKAGFDVVLSYLFYPFVNMPELFGSVKQSSKKNKKFVRVLIGVVVALPVLFIVVPLLVKGDAAFEGLVTAIFKNIGLVLGELLLAVIVAPYLISFMFGKRYKLNREQRRSKGYTGSVPSTVTISFLSVISLTYMVYIFSQLAYFFSAFDGFLPEDYEKTASAFARRGFFEMFAVCVINVLVISVSSYITKKNGNKLPASVKGLSCFISLFSVLLIVVAMAKMKLNVETYGFTTNRLLVFTFMVMLLFAIGFFILHIFAPKVNYIQPLVVICSALFIALAFLNVDAFVANYNVRAYQQGKLDSVDIDNINNVSGLPYIIELINDENDKISTRAANALIDSINWGDASNYIKAEKEYELFEDSGEYSFKTKGDFRRFNLTASDALNKTLTYVNSLDKSEREALSKKAEQYYAYSDYYDGEYASYDDDTVRSYVGEVLGSDVSEAEVLQNSDTHDDFNNVGVYYAELSFYEDSSFIDEVKDYGWTELPMTSELNKAVYGKANNNTYPYASIFEKENFYIPEVENGYYYFVDESAASDNAAASAEELTNFTLAIYDLDTNMLYFVEYDG
;
A
#
# COMPACT_ATOMS: atom_id res chain seq x y z
N MET A 1 38.06 54.33 18.51
CA MET A 1 37.74 55.53 17.72
C MET A 1 36.85 55.04 16.54
N ASN A 2 35.63 55.56 16.58
CA ASN A 2 34.57 55.66 15.51
C ASN A 2 34.31 54.46 14.62
N ASN A 3 33.25 53.70 14.82
CA ASN A 3 31.81 53.92 14.61
C ASN A 3 31.46 54.49 13.23
N GLN A 4 30.81 53.64 12.41
CA GLN A 4 29.57 54.06 11.74
C GLN A 4 28.74 52.81 11.32
N ASN A 5 27.62 52.69 12.06
CA ASN A 5 26.45 51.87 11.72
C ASN A 5 25.74 52.48 10.52
N ASN A 6 25.35 51.66 9.53
CA ASN A 6 24.29 51.96 8.59
C ASN A 6 23.11 51.03 8.81
N GLN A 7 22.15 51.50 9.62
CA GLN A 7 20.80 50.98 9.72
C GLN A 7 20.00 51.44 8.49
N TYR A 8 19.55 50.49 7.68
CA TYR A 8 18.45 50.79 6.74
C TYR A 8 17.11 50.46 7.42
N ASN A 9 16.39 51.55 7.79
CA ASN A 9 15.02 51.50 8.21
C ASN A 9 14.12 51.20 7.00
N LEU A 10 13.41 50.09 7.01
CA LEU A 10 12.25 49.82 6.16
C LEU A 10 11.00 50.25 6.94
N GLN A 11 10.52 51.44 6.62
CA GLN A 11 9.18 51.88 7.03
C GLN A 11 8.14 51.15 6.18
N ASN A 12 7.35 50.32 6.84
CA ASN A 12 6.09 49.78 6.31
C ASN A 12 5.02 50.85 6.37
N SER A 13 4.63 51.41 5.22
CA SER A 13 3.41 52.19 5.09
C SER A 13 2.20 51.27 4.95
N GLN A 14 1.49 51.02 6.04
CA GLN A 14 0.12 50.53 6.02
C GLN A 14 -0.80 51.69 5.70
N GLN A 15 -1.37 51.74 4.51
CA GLN A 15 -2.51 52.63 4.22
C GLN A 15 -3.77 51.93 4.75
N GLY A 16 -4.24 52.41 5.93
CA GLY A 16 -5.57 52.11 6.44
C GLY A 16 -6.60 53.01 5.72
N TYR A 17 -7.66 52.41 5.25
CA TYR A 17 -8.84 53.13 4.76
C TYR A 17 -9.57 53.73 5.96
N PHE A 18 -9.56 55.06 6.07
CA PHE A 18 -10.45 55.82 7.00
C PHE A 18 -11.77 56.09 6.30
N TYR A 19 -12.86 55.55 6.83
CA TYR A 19 -14.21 56.03 6.55
C TYR A 19 -14.40 57.38 7.30
N THR A 20 -14.52 58.49 6.55
CA THR A 20 -14.94 59.75 7.10
C THR A 20 -16.46 59.82 7.16
N GLN A 21 -16.99 60.07 8.35
CA GLN A 21 -18.42 60.41 8.56
C GLN A 21 -18.74 61.81 7.98
N PRO A 22 -19.98 62.04 7.50
CA PRO A 22 -20.38 63.36 6.96
C PRO A 22 -20.51 64.36 8.07
N VAL A 23 -19.84 65.53 7.91
CA VAL A 23 -19.94 66.68 8.80
C VAL A 23 -21.12 67.53 8.32
N PRO A 24 -21.96 68.13 9.23
CA PRO A 24 -23.11 68.92 8.86
C PRO A 24 -22.70 70.27 8.28
N ASN A 25 -23.56 70.78 7.33
CA ASN A 25 -23.50 72.02 6.57
C ASN A 25 -22.93 73.21 7.30
N GLN A 26 -21.87 73.80 6.77
CA GLN A 26 -21.55 75.24 6.94
C GLN A 26 -21.71 75.94 5.60
N PRO A 27 -22.19 77.24 5.59
CA PRO A 27 -22.45 77.95 4.37
C PRO A 27 -21.15 78.38 3.66
N VAL A 28 -21.10 78.09 2.35
CA VAL A 28 -19.99 78.45 1.49
C VAL A 28 -20.07 79.95 1.11
N PRO A 29 -18.98 80.74 1.26
CA PRO A 29 -18.93 82.10 0.71
C PRO A 29 -18.85 82.02 -0.83
N GLN A 30 -19.67 82.80 -1.51
CA GLN A 30 -19.64 82.98 -2.97
C GLN A 30 -18.36 83.72 -3.37
N ALA A 31 -17.54 83.04 -4.24
CA ALA A 31 -16.41 83.66 -4.90
C ALA A 31 -16.81 84.28 -6.26
N PRO A 32 -16.18 85.38 -6.68
CA PRO A 32 -16.55 86.07 -7.92
C PRO A 32 -16.19 85.29 -9.18
N TYR A 33 -17.02 85.54 -10.21
CA TYR A 33 -16.81 84.98 -11.56
C TYR A 33 -15.46 85.42 -12.13
N GLY A 34 -14.54 84.49 -12.32
CA GLY A 34 -13.27 84.64 -13.00
C GLY A 34 -13.02 83.48 -13.98
N ALA A 35 -12.87 83.89 -15.21
CA ALA A 35 -12.44 83.15 -16.42
C ALA A 35 -12.14 81.66 -16.33
N TYR A 36 -12.90 80.87 -17.07
CA TYR A 36 -12.59 79.45 -17.39
C TYR A 36 -11.23 79.36 -18.10
N GLN A 37 -10.20 78.86 -17.43
CA GLN A 37 -9.04 78.36 -18.11
C GLN A 37 -9.32 76.87 -18.45
N PRO A 38 -9.08 76.38 -19.69
CA PRO A 38 -9.24 75.01 -20.03
C PRO A 38 -8.20 74.23 -19.27
N GLN A 39 -8.67 73.38 -18.33
CA GLN A 39 -7.86 72.39 -17.66
C GLN A 39 -7.41 71.39 -18.72
N TYR A 40 -6.15 71.45 -19.16
CA TYR A 40 -5.54 70.42 -19.98
C TYR A 40 -5.61 69.11 -19.21
N ALA A 41 -6.42 68.17 -19.72
CA ALA A 41 -6.46 66.82 -19.20
C ALA A 41 -5.04 66.20 -19.24
N GLN A 42 -4.45 65.99 -18.08
CA GLN A 42 -3.17 65.29 -18.02
C GLN A 42 -3.32 63.96 -18.72
N PRO A 43 -2.36 63.55 -19.59
CA PRO A 43 -2.43 62.28 -20.28
C PRO A 43 -2.50 61.17 -19.25
N TYR A 44 -3.55 60.33 -19.33
CA TYR A 44 -3.71 59.12 -18.52
C TYR A 44 -2.59 58.17 -18.87
N TYR A 45 -1.54 58.17 -18.06
CA TYR A 45 -0.50 57.11 -18.11
C TYR A 45 -1.08 55.90 -17.40
N PRO A 46 -1.37 54.78 -18.13
CA PRO A 46 -1.82 53.57 -17.47
C PRO A 46 -0.74 53.14 -16.48
N TYR A 47 -1.13 52.97 -15.22
CA TYR A 47 -0.25 52.50 -14.15
C TYR A 47 0.31 51.15 -14.55
N LYS A 48 1.54 51.11 -15.05
CA LYS A 48 2.27 49.85 -15.28
C LYS A 48 2.57 49.26 -13.91
N LYS A 49 1.84 48.19 -13.53
CA LYS A 49 2.23 47.39 -12.38
C LYS A 49 3.73 47.10 -12.47
N PRO A 50 4.51 47.32 -11.39
CA PRO A 50 5.93 47.03 -11.41
C PRO A 50 6.15 45.56 -11.80
N GLU A 51 6.96 45.31 -12.82
CA GLU A 51 7.29 43.95 -13.24
C GLU A 51 7.91 43.21 -12.06
N LYS A 52 7.33 42.07 -11.70
CA LYS A 52 7.86 41.21 -10.64
C LYS A 52 9.31 40.83 -10.99
N GLN A 53 10.25 41.29 -10.17
CA GLN A 53 11.65 40.94 -10.32
C GLN A 53 11.86 39.54 -9.75
N TYR A 54 12.32 38.63 -10.60
CA TYR A 54 12.68 37.27 -10.22
C TYR A 54 14.15 37.18 -9.85
N ARG A 55 14.53 36.11 -9.16
CA ARG A 55 15.92 35.87 -8.76
C ARG A 55 16.76 35.49 -9.98
N LEU A 56 17.97 36.01 -10.05
CA LEU A 56 18.92 35.58 -11.08
C LEU A 56 19.53 34.21 -10.69
N LEU A 57 19.59 33.29 -11.64
CA LEU A 57 20.21 31.98 -11.46
C LEU A 57 21.72 32.09 -11.31
N THR A 58 22.26 31.38 -10.34
CA THR A 58 23.71 31.24 -10.14
C THR A 58 24.28 30.11 -11.04
N LYS A 59 25.62 30.02 -11.16
CA LYS A 59 26.25 28.90 -11.84
C LYS A 59 25.84 27.54 -11.23
N LYS A 60 25.67 27.51 -9.90
CA LYS A 60 25.27 26.32 -9.15
C LYS A 60 23.83 25.89 -9.49
N ASP A 61 22.92 26.84 -9.70
CA ASP A 61 21.55 26.55 -10.13
C ASP A 61 21.51 25.95 -11.54
N ASN A 62 22.32 26.53 -12.46
CA ASN A 62 22.43 26.03 -13.83
C ASN A 62 23.01 24.61 -13.87
N SER A 63 24.05 24.32 -13.08
CA SER A 63 24.61 22.98 -12.98
C SER A 63 23.61 22.00 -12.39
N MET A 64 22.79 22.43 -11.40
CA MET A 64 21.74 21.61 -10.79
C MET A 64 20.62 21.28 -11.78
N MET A 65 20.25 22.22 -12.65
CA MET A 65 19.24 21.96 -13.69
C MET A 65 19.67 20.84 -14.64
N VAL A 66 20.93 20.88 -15.10
CA VAL A 66 21.48 19.81 -15.94
C VAL A 66 21.57 18.49 -15.19
N LEU A 67 22.03 18.55 -13.94
CA LEU A 67 22.16 17.34 -13.10
C LEU A 67 20.79 16.70 -12.81
N MET A 68 19.72 17.48 -12.59
CA MET A 68 18.37 16.94 -12.37
C MET A 68 17.79 16.31 -13.65
N LEU A 69 18.08 16.85 -14.81
CA LEU A 69 17.71 16.22 -16.08
C LEU A 69 18.44 14.87 -16.26
N LEU A 70 19.74 14.83 -15.98
CA LEU A 70 20.52 13.60 -16.03
C LEU A 70 20.02 12.57 -14.98
N LEU A 71 19.75 13.00 -13.75
CA LEU A 71 19.22 12.13 -12.70
C LEU A 71 17.80 11.67 -13.02
N GLY A 72 16.99 12.48 -13.71
CA GLY A 72 15.69 12.03 -14.23
C GLY A 72 15.84 10.89 -15.24
N PHE A 73 16.80 10.99 -16.16
CA PHE A 73 17.12 9.90 -17.09
C PHE A 73 17.61 8.65 -16.34
N ILE A 74 18.56 8.82 -15.41
CA ILE A 74 19.07 7.71 -14.59
C ILE A 74 17.94 7.06 -13.79
N PHE A 75 16.97 7.82 -13.29
CA PHE A 75 15.82 7.28 -12.58
C PHE A 75 15.00 6.33 -13.45
N PHE A 76 14.64 6.74 -14.66
CA PHE A 76 13.87 5.88 -15.55
C PHE A 76 14.68 4.66 -15.98
N ASN A 77 15.93 4.85 -16.42
CA ASN A 77 16.79 3.78 -16.90
C ASN A 77 17.21 2.79 -15.80
N PHE A 78 17.58 3.28 -14.60
CA PHE A 78 18.14 2.45 -13.52
C PHE A 78 17.07 1.93 -12.55
N ALA A 79 15.95 2.63 -12.41
CA ALA A 79 14.91 2.22 -11.46
C ALA A 79 13.69 1.66 -12.19
N VAL A 80 13.00 2.48 -13.00
CA VAL A 80 11.70 2.12 -13.57
C VAL A 80 11.82 0.95 -14.54
N PHE A 81 12.69 1.07 -15.57
CA PHE A 81 12.84 0.05 -16.60
C PHE A 81 13.79 -1.10 -16.22
N SER A 82 14.44 -1.03 -15.07
CA SER A 82 15.26 -2.14 -14.54
C SER A 82 14.63 -2.90 -13.37
N GLY A 83 13.37 -2.58 -12.98
CA GLY A 83 12.59 -3.34 -12.00
C GLY A 83 12.89 -3.02 -10.54
N PHE A 84 13.32 -1.80 -10.21
CA PHE A 84 13.56 -1.36 -8.83
C PHE A 84 14.47 -2.29 -8.00
N ASN A 85 15.68 -2.54 -8.50
CA ASN A 85 16.72 -3.31 -7.84
C ASN A 85 17.93 -2.43 -7.50
N LEU A 86 19.17 -2.93 -7.64
CA LEU A 86 20.40 -2.18 -7.37
C LEU A 86 20.46 -0.82 -8.10
N GLY A 87 19.88 -0.75 -9.31
CA GLY A 87 19.80 0.49 -10.07
C GLY A 87 19.11 1.62 -9.33
N PHE A 88 18.02 1.33 -8.61
CA PHE A 88 17.33 2.32 -7.76
C PHE A 88 18.24 2.79 -6.60
N THR A 89 18.96 1.89 -5.95
CA THR A 89 19.90 2.24 -4.88
C THR A 89 20.96 3.21 -5.40
N ILE A 90 21.56 2.91 -6.56
CA ILE A 90 22.58 3.78 -7.18
C ILE A 90 21.98 5.16 -7.52
N PHE A 91 20.82 5.19 -8.17
CA PHE A 91 20.10 6.44 -8.45
C PHE A 91 19.89 7.26 -7.18
N TYR A 92 19.36 6.62 -6.11
CA TYR A 92 19.02 7.31 -4.88
C TYR A 92 20.26 7.89 -4.18
N VAL A 93 21.36 7.14 -4.13
CA VAL A 93 22.65 7.63 -3.59
C VAL A 93 23.13 8.85 -4.37
N LEU A 94 23.10 8.80 -5.70
CA LEU A 94 23.50 9.94 -6.54
C LEU A 94 22.58 11.16 -6.31
N PHE A 95 21.28 10.93 -6.20
CA PHE A 95 20.28 11.98 -5.92
C PHE A 95 20.49 12.59 -4.53
N PHE A 96 20.78 11.77 -3.52
CA PHE A 96 21.09 12.23 -2.18
C PHE A 96 22.36 13.07 -2.12
N ILE A 97 23.43 12.65 -2.81
CA ILE A 97 24.68 13.41 -2.94
C ILE A 97 24.43 14.75 -3.64
N ALA A 98 23.69 14.74 -4.76
CA ALA A 98 23.34 15.96 -5.50
C ALA A 98 22.59 16.97 -4.62
N THR A 99 21.65 16.47 -3.79
CA THR A 99 20.92 17.31 -2.82
C THR A 99 21.85 17.98 -1.84
N ASN A 100 22.77 17.23 -1.24
CA ASN A 100 23.71 17.75 -0.26
C ASN A 100 24.66 18.80 -0.88
N LEU A 101 25.20 18.52 -2.05
CA LEU A 101 26.07 19.45 -2.78
C LEU A 101 25.31 20.74 -3.14
N TYR A 102 24.03 20.64 -3.47
CA TYR A 102 23.23 21.80 -3.87
C TYR A 102 22.78 22.67 -2.70
N ILE A 103 22.18 22.07 -1.66
CA ILE A 103 21.68 22.79 -0.49
C ILE A 103 22.84 23.28 0.38
N ASN A 104 23.88 22.46 0.56
CA ASN A 104 25.12 22.78 1.28
C ASN A 104 24.85 23.30 2.72
N ALA A 105 23.99 22.60 3.46
CA ALA A 105 23.66 22.92 4.86
C ALA A 105 24.15 21.81 5.79
N LYS A 106 24.53 22.18 7.01
CA LYS A 106 24.89 21.19 8.05
C LYS A 106 23.60 20.53 8.59
N PRO A 107 23.48 19.19 8.58
CA PRO A 107 22.33 18.50 9.13
C PRO A 107 22.31 18.62 10.65
N SER A 108 21.11 18.70 11.23
CA SER A 108 20.92 18.48 12.66
C SER A 108 21.09 16.98 12.99
N PRO A 109 21.24 16.57 14.26
CA PRO A 109 21.31 15.15 14.63
C PRO A 109 20.12 14.32 14.08
N PHE A 110 18.91 14.86 14.13
CA PHE A 110 17.72 14.20 13.57
C PHE A 110 17.81 14.07 12.04
N ALA A 111 18.20 15.14 11.34
CA ALA A 111 18.40 15.08 9.89
C ALA A 111 19.50 14.09 9.51
N PHE A 112 20.59 14.04 10.29
CA PHE A 112 21.63 13.05 10.05
C PHE A 112 21.10 11.62 10.17
N CYS A 113 20.36 11.29 11.24
CA CYS A 113 19.73 9.98 11.41
C CYS A 113 18.76 9.65 10.27
N THR A 114 17.84 10.59 9.92
CA THR A 114 16.88 10.34 8.84
C THR A 114 17.57 10.22 7.46
N GLY A 115 18.64 10.96 7.23
CA GLY A 115 19.45 10.83 6.02
C GLY A 115 20.14 9.47 5.91
N VAL A 116 20.79 9.01 6.99
CA VAL A 116 21.45 7.68 7.04
C VAL A 116 20.41 6.56 6.88
N LEU A 117 19.28 6.64 7.60
CA LEU A 117 18.22 5.63 7.49
C LEU A 117 17.57 5.61 6.11
N SER A 118 17.43 6.77 5.45
CA SER A 118 16.91 6.80 4.07
C SER A 118 17.89 6.16 3.07
N LEU A 119 19.19 6.34 3.25
CA LEU A 119 20.21 5.65 2.46
C LEU A 119 20.20 4.14 2.74
N ALA A 120 20.14 3.74 4.02
CA ALA A 120 20.00 2.33 4.38
C ALA A 120 18.74 1.70 3.78
N SER A 121 17.59 2.40 3.86
CA SER A 121 16.35 1.92 3.25
C SER A 121 16.45 1.81 1.71
N SER A 122 17.28 2.60 1.04
CA SER A 122 17.50 2.43 -0.40
C SER A 122 18.26 1.14 -0.75
N VAL A 123 19.09 0.64 0.16
CA VAL A 123 19.82 -0.62 -0.04
C VAL A 123 18.88 -1.83 -0.02
N THR A 124 17.69 -1.73 0.61
CA THR A 124 16.71 -2.82 0.60
C THR A 124 16.31 -3.23 -0.82
N PHE A 125 16.36 -2.32 -1.79
CA PHE A 125 16.08 -2.63 -3.20
C PHE A 125 17.14 -3.55 -3.83
N ALA A 126 18.37 -3.46 -3.38
CA ALA A 126 19.44 -4.35 -3.83
C ALA A 126 19.47 -5.68 -3.05
N VAL A 127 18.86 -5.73 -1.86
CA VAL A 127 18.92 -6.90 -0.96
C VAL A 127 17.62 -7.70 -1.00
N SER A 128 16.46 -7.08 -0.76
CA SER A 128 15.17 -7.75 -0.71
C SER A 128 14.54 -7.86 -2.10
N PHE A 129 13.95 -9.03 -2.41
CA PHE A 129 13.20 -9.23 -3.66
C PHE A 129 11.70 -8.99 -3.48
N ASN A 130 11.19 -9.10 -2.27
CA ASN A 130 9.77 -8.98 -1.95
C ASN A 130 9.17 -7.63 -2.39
N PRO A 131 8.10 -7.60 -3.22
CA PRO A 131 7.52 -6.38 -3.77
C PRO A 131 6.87 -5.51 -2.70
N LEU A 132 6.22 -6.10 -1.68
CA LEU A 132 5.59 -5.38 -0.58
C LEU A 132 6.64 -4.66 0.28
N ILE A 133 7.74 -5.35 0.62
CA ILE A 133 8.86 -4.75 1.35
C ILE A 133 9.49 -3.61 0.55
N LYS A 134 9.66 -3.75 -0.77
CA LYS A 134 10.15 -2.67 -1.65
C LYS A 134 9.20 -1.48 -1.66
N PHE A 135 7.89 -1.71 -1.79
CA PHE A 135 6.89 -0.65 -1.76
C PHE A 135 6.92 0.12 -0.43
N LEU A 136 6.89 -0.58 0.69
CA LEU A 136 6.98 0.04 2.02
C LEU A 136 8.31 0.78 2.23
N SER A 137 9.42 0.24 1.70
CA SER A 137 10.74 0.90 1.72
C SER A 137 10.72 2.20 0.90
N LEU A 138 10.03 2.24 -0.23
CA LEU A 138 9.88 3.46 -1.05
C LEU A 138 9.13 4.55 -0.27
N VAL A 139 8.02 4.19 0.39
CA VAL A 139 7.24 5.11 1.24
C VAL A 139 8.10 5.62 2.40
N LEU A 140 8.86 4.72 3.04
CA LEU A 140 9.77 5.09 4.13
C LEU A 140 10.87 6.05 3.66
N ILE A 141 11.51 5.78 2.51
CA ILE A 141 12.51 6.67 1.90
C ILE A 141 11.91 8.05 1.66
N ALA A 142 10.71 8.12 1.06
CA ALA A 142 10.05 9.39 0.80
C ALA A 142 9.83 10.18 2.10
N GLY A 143 9.35 9.53 3.17
CA GLY A 143 9.15 10.15 4.47
C GLY A 143 10.46 10.65 5.11
N LEU A 144 11.47 9.76 5.20
CA LEU A 144 12.77 10.07 5.84
C LEU A 144 13.54 11.15 5.06
N TYR A 145 13.59 11.04 3.73
CA TYR A 145 14.22 12.04 2.89
C TYR A 145 13.49 13.38 2.93
N GLY A 146 12.17 13.36 3.05
CA GLY A 146 11.38 14.56 3.25
C GLY A 146 11.73 15.27 4.56
N PHE A 147 11.80 14.54 5.69
CA PHE A 147 12.26 15.09 6.97
C PHE A 147 13.69 15.64 6.86
N TYR A 148 14.58 14.89 6.21
CA TYR A 148 15.94 15.33 5.93
C TYR A 148 15.97 16.66 5.20
N CYS A 149 15.27 16.78 4.04
CA CYS A 149 15.24 17.98 3.22
C CYS A 149 14.58 19.17 3.90
N VAL A 150 13.51 18.96 4.67
CA VAL A 150 12.84 20.03 5.41
C VAL A 150 13.77 20.55 6.52
N ASP A 151 14.48 19.67 7.21
CA ASP A 151 15.38 20.05 8.28
C ASP A 151 16.62 20.82 7.79
N ILE A 152 17.35 20.31 6.78
CA ILE A 152 18.55 20.98 6.25
C ILE A 152 18.24 22.31 5.55
N SER A 153 17.02 22.45 4.98
CA SER A 153 16.56 23.73 4.41
C SER A 153 16.06 24.70 5.47
N GLY A 154 15.90 24.26 6.74
CA GLY A 154 15.28 25.05 7.79
C GLY A 154 13.83 25.44 7.47
N GLY A 155 13.14 24.62 6.69
CA GLY A 155 11.80 24.88 6.11
C GLY A 155 10.64 24.39 6.95
N TYR A 156 10.80 24.16 8.25
CA TYR A 156 9.67 23.83 9.12
C TYR A 156 8.77 25.05 9.33
N ASN A 157 7.50 24.91 8.99
CA ASN A 157 6.44 25.86 9.31
C ASN A 157 5.80 25.56 10.67
N PHE A 158 5.86 24.29 11.09
CA PHE A 158 5.40 23.85 12.41
C PHE A 158 6.59 23.62 13.36
N LYS A 159 6.28 23.48 14.67
CA LYS A 159 7.30 23.23 15.67
C LYS A 159 8.04 21.91 15.32
N LYS A 160 9.36 22.00 15.20
CA LYS A 160 10.23 20.84 14.99
C LYS A 160 9.99 19.80 16.09
N GLY A 161 9.69 18.55 15.70
CA GLY A 161 9.38 17.48 16.64
C GLY A 161 7.89 17.40 17.07
N SER A 162 6.99 18.15 16.43
CA SER A 162 5.56 17.93 16.56
C SER A 162 5.08 16.99 15.44
N PHE A 163 3.97 16.29 15.67
CA PHE A 163 3.31 15.49 14.63
C PHE A 163 2.98 16.31 13.38
N LYS A 164 2.68 17.61 13.55
CA LYS A 164 2.43 18.53 12.45
C LYS A 164 3.63 18.77 11.53
N ALA A 165 4.85 18.49 11.97
CA ALA A 165 6.03 18.55 11.10
C ALA A 165 5.96 17.53 9.93
N GLY A 166 5.19 16.45 10.09
CA GLY A 166 4.90 15.52 9.00
C GLY A 166 4.13 16.18 7.85
N PHE A 167 3.23 17.13 8.14
CA PHE A 167 2.55 17.89 7.08
C PHE A 167 3.53 18.76 6.28
N ASP A 168 4.59 19.30 6.90
CA ASP A 168 5.63 20.02 6.16
C ASP A 168 6.32 19.11 5.13
N VAL A 169 6.50 17.83 5.46
CA VAL A 169 7.05 16.83 4.53
C VAL A 169 6.08 16.59 3.38
N VAL A 170 4.81 16.30 3.67
CA VAL A 170 3.78 16.04 2.64
C VAL A 170 3.62 17.26 1.72
N LEU A 171 3.46 18.46 2.27
CA LEU A 171 3.36 19.70 1.51
C LEU A 171 4.59 19.96 0.65
N SER A 172 5.77 19.56 1.13
CA SER A 172 7.03 19.77 0.40
C SER A 172 7.12 18.95 -0.89
N TYR A 173 6.43 17.82 -0.96
CA TYR A 173 6.35 16.99 -2.16
C TYR A 173 5.13 17.33 -3.02
N LEU A 174 3.94 17.41 -2.42
CA LEU A 174 2.71 17.48 -3.20
C LEU A 174 2.41 18.88 -3.73
N PHE A 175 2.76 19.92 -2.98
CA PHE A 175 2.31 21.29 -3.32
C PHE A 175 3.46 22.24 -3.67
N TYR A 176 4.52 22.27 -2.86
CA TYR A 176 5.56 23.29 -3.01
C TYR A 176 6.32 23.24 -4.34
N PRO A 177 6.61 22.09 -4.96
CA PRO A 177 7.24 22.08 -6.27
C PRO A 177 6.40 22.83 -7.32
N PHE A 178 5.07 22.64 -7.32
CA PHE A 178 4.17 23.31 -8.26
C PHE A 178 4.04 24.79 -7.95
N VAL A 179 3.89 25.15 -6.68
CA VAL A 179 3.82 26.56 -6.24
C VAL A 179 5.10 27.34 -6.57
N ASN A 180 6.25 26.66 -6.56
CA ASN A 180 7.55 27.28 -6.86
C ASN A 180 7.89 27.32 -8.38
N MET A 181 7.17 26.58 -9.23
CA MET A 181 7.39 26.60 -10.68
C MET A 181 7.35 27.99 -11.31
N PRO A 182 6.37 28.88 -11.02
CA PRO A 182 6.34 30.22 -11.57
C PRO A 182 7.58 31.05 -11.19
N GLU A 183 8.10 30.89 -9.96
CA GLU A 183 9.32 31.56 -9.52
C GLU A 183 10.57 31.01 -10.25
N LEU A 184 10.64 29.69 -10.42
CA LEU A 184 11.69 29.02 -11.19
C LEU A 184 11.69 29.49 -12.65
N PHE A 185 10.55 29.41 -13.34
CA PHE A 185 10.46 29.82 -14.75
C PHE A 185 10.71 31.32 -14.93
N GLY A 186 10.22 32.15 -13.99
CA GLY A 186 10.52 33.58 -13.97
C GLY A 186 12.02 33.85 -13.81
N SER A 187 12.69 33.11 -12.92
CA SER A 187 14.15 33.19 -12.71
C SER A 187 14.93 32.73 -13.94
N VAL A 188 14.49 31.67 -14.62
CA VAL A 188 15.06 31.21 -15.90
C VAL A 188 14.91 32.28 -16.98
N LYS A 189 13.70 32.87 -17.14
CA LYS A 189 13.41 33.91 -18.11
C LYS A 189 14.24 35.17 -17.85
N GLN A 190 14.36 35.61 -16.60
CA GLN A 190 15.14 36.79 -16.24
C GLN A 190 16.65 36.56 -16.43
N SER A 191 17.13 35.37 -16.06
CA SER A 191 18.54 34.99 -16.26
C SER A 191 18.91 34.81 -17.72
N SER A 192 17.97 34.39 -18.58
CA SER A 192 18.18 34.26 -20.04
C SER A 192 18.38 35.62 -20.69
N LYS A 193 17.84 36.72 -20.15
CA LYS A 193 18.13 38.08 -20.63
C LYS A 193 19.60 38.45 -20.40
N LYS A 194 20.24 37.97 -19.33
CA LYS A 194 21.61 38.31 -18.93
C LYS A 194 22.63 37.27 -19.41
N ASN A 195 22.32 35.98 -19.41
CA ASN A 195 23.22 34.88 -19.86
C ASN A 195 22.56 34.07 -20.97
N LYS A 196 22.50 34.67 -22.15
CA LYS A 196 21.68 34.22 -23.29
C LYS A 196 22.09 32.83 -23.82
N LYS A 197 23.38 32.41 -23.72
CA LYS A 197 23.86 31.19 -24.38
C LYS A 197 23.38 29.90 -23.71
N PHE A 198 23.60 29.75 -22.39
CA PHE A 198 23.32 28.50 -21.67
C PHE A 198 21.82 28.12 -21.68
N VAL A 199 20.96 29.08 -21.32
CA VAL A 199 19.50 28.82 -21.23
C VAL A 199 18.92 28.53 -22.62
N ARG A 200 19.40 29.20 -23.68
CA ARG A 200 18.95 28.94 -25.06
C ARG A 200 19.35 27.54 -25.52
N VAL A 201 20.58 27.09 -25.20
CA VAL A 201 21.04 25.72 -25.50
C VAL A 201 20.20 24.70 -24.78
N LEU A 202 19.92 24.89 -23.46
CA LEU A 202 19.10 23.98 -22.67
C LEU A 202 17.68 23.88 -23.25
N ILE A 203 17.05 25.01 -23.57
CA ILE A 203 15.71 25.02 -24.20
C ILE A 203 15.75 24.31 -25.56
N GLY A 204 16.78 24.57 -26.39
CA GLY A 204 16.91 23.91 -27.67
C GLY A 204 17.02 22.40 -27.56
N VAL A 205 17.82 21.88 -26.62
CA VAL A 205 17.95 20.44 -26.35
C VAL A 205 16.61 19.86 -25.88
N VAL A 206 15.94 20.50 -24.92
CA VAL A 206 14.65 20.02 -24.40
C VAL A 206 13.57 19.96 -25.48
N VAL A 207 13.53 20.97 -26.38
CA VAL A 207 12.55 20.99 -27.49
C VAL A 207 12.91 19.98 -28.58
N ALA A 208 14.23 19.68 -28.80
CA ALA A 208 14.64 18.69 -29.77
C ALA A 208 14.25 17.26 -29.40
N LEU A 209 14.17 16.89 -28.10
CA LEU A 209 13.92 15.53 -27.66
C LEU A 209 12.56 14.96 -28.14
N PRO A 210 11.41 15.67 -28.03
CA PRO A 210 10.15 15.17 -28.58
C PRO A 210 10.20 14.97 -30.10
N VAL A 211 10.93 15.84 -30.82
CA VAL A 211 11.10 15.72 -32.27
C VAL A 211 11.93 14.48 -32.60
N LEU A 212 13.05 14.26 -31.90
CA LEU A 212 13.89 13.08 -32.04
C LEU A 212 13.13 11.79 -31.73
N PHE A 213 12.24 11.82 -30.74
CA PHE A 213 11.41 10.67 -30.38
C PHE A 213 10.50 10.20 -31.55
N ILE A 214 10.10 11.12 -32.41
CA ILE A 214 9.31 10.81 -33.61
C ILE A 214 10.22 10.50 -34.81
N VAL A 215 11.24 11.32 -35.04
CA VAL A 215 12.07 11.26 -36.27
C VAL A 215 12.98 10.03 -36.28
N VAL A 216 13.64 9.70 -35.16
CA VAL A 216 14.62 8.60 -35.14
C VAL A 216 13.96 7.24 -35.45
N PRO A 217 12.81 6.83 -34.86
CA PRO A 217 12.15 5.60 -35.27
C PRO A 217 11.70 5.57 -36.72
N LEU A 218 11.31 6.71 -37.30
CA LEU A 218 10.96 6.80 -38.72
C LEU A 218 12.17 6.59 -39.63
N LEU A 219 13.31 7.15 -39.27
CA LEU A 219 14.56 6.94 -40.00
C LEU A 219 15.07 5.50 -39.90
N VAL A 220 14.98 4.90 -38.71
CA VAL A 220 15.34 3.48 -38.47
C VAL A 220 14.47 2.56 -39.33
N LYS A 221 13.16 2.82 -39.44
CA LYS A 221 12.26 2.04 -40.31
C LYS A 221 12.48 2.31 -41.79
N GLY A 222 13.00 3.46 -42.15
CA GLY A 222 13.18 3.88 -43.54
C GLY A 222 14.50 3.47 -44.19
N ASP A 223 15.55 3.19 -43.41
CA ASP A 223 16.88 2.90 -43.90
C ASP A 223 17.60 1.81 -43.10
N ALA A 224 17.89 0.68 -43.73
CA ALA A 224 18.53 -0.49 -43.09
C ALA A 224 19.98 -0.22 -42.64
N ALA A 225 20.71 0.66 -43.31
CA ALA A 225 22.08 1.02 -42.91
C ALA A 225 22.02 1.90 -41.64
N PHE A 226 21.07 2.83 -41.56
CA PHE A 226 20.84 3.63 -40.36
C PHE A 226 20.34 2.75 -39.19
N GLU A 227 19.45 1.79 -39.45
CA GLU A 227 19.02 0.78 -38.47
C GLU A 227 20.19 0.00 -37.90
N GLY A 228 21.08 -0.53 -38.75
CA GLY A 228 22.27 -1.24 -38.35
C GLY A 228 23.21 -0.41 -37.47
N LEU A 229 23.43 0.85 -37.85
CA LEU A 229 24.29 1.79 -37.11
C LEU A 229 23.66 2.14 -35.73
N VAL A 230 22.36 2.43 -35.68
CA VAL A 230 21.66 2.78 -34.44
C VAL A 230 21.60 1.57 -33.52
N THR A 231 21.30 0.38 -34.04
CA THR A 231 21.25 -0.87 -33.27
C THR A 231 22.61 -1.27 -32.72
N ALA A 232 23.69 -1.02 -33.47
CA ALA A 232 25.07 -1.24 -33.00
C ALA A 232 25.43 -0.34 -31.80
N ILE A 233 24.95 0.93 -31.81
CA ILE A 233 25.24 1.90 -30.74
C ILE A 233 24.25 1.76 -29.58
N PHE A 234 22.95 1.56 -29.88
CA PHE A 234 21.85 1.48 -28.91
C PHE A 234 21.02 0.24 -29.21
N LYS A 235 21.10 -0.78 -28.36
CA LYS A 235 20.27 -2.01 -28.48
C LYS A 235 18.77 -1.72 -28.58
N ASN A 236 18.31 -0.61 -27.99
CA ASN A 236 16.90 -0.20 -28.02
C ASN A 236 16.76 1.33 -27.97
N ILE A 237 16.98 1.99 -29.11
CA ILE A 237 16.94 3.45 -29.20
C ILE A 237 15.57 4.04 -28.83
N GLY A 238 14.47 3.35 -29.16
CA GLY A 238 13.11 3.79 -28.83
C GLY A 238 12.91 3.90 -27.32
N LEU A 239 13.40 2.94 -26.57
CA LEU A 239 13.34 2.94 -25.11
C LEU A 239 14.18 4.09 -24.54
N VAL A 240 15.42 4.29 -25.01
CA VAL A 240 16.29 5.38 -24.54
C VAL A 240 15.68 6.76 -24.82
N LEU A 241 15.08 6.95 -25.98
CA LEU A 241 14.38 8.20 -26.31
C LEU A 241 13.13 8.41 -25.43
N GLY A 242 12.39 7.34 -25.13
CA GLY A 242 11.27 7.37 -24.20
C GLY A 242 11.71 7.78 -22.78
N GLU A 243 12.79 7.19 -22.28
CA GLU A 243 13.38 7.52 -20.97
C GLU A 243 13.82 9.00 -20.91
N LEU A 244 14.44 9.50 -21.97
CA LEU A 244 14.85 10.92 -22.07
C LEU A 244 13.63 11.85 -22.09
N LEU A 245 12.56 11.48 -22.80
CA LEU A 245 11.33 12.26 -22.84
C LEU A 245 10.69 12.33 -21.45
N LEU A 246 10.57 11.18 -20.77
CA LEU A 246 10.05 11.12 -19.41
C LEU A 246 10.93 11.92 -18.43
N ALA A 247 12.24 11.88 -18.58
CA ALA A 247 13.17 12.69 -17.79
C ALA A 247 12.90 14.19 -17.96
N VAL A 248 12.64 14.65 -19.18
CA VAL A 248 12.28 16.05 -19.46
C VAL A 248 10.98 16.46 -18.80
N ILE A 249 9.97 15.57 -18.77
CA ILE A 249 8.67 15.84 -18.14
C ILE A 249 8.83 15.96 -16.61
N VAL A 250 9.66 15.11 -16.00
CA VAL A 250 9.83 15.07 -14.52
C VAL A 250 10.85 16.11 -14.04
N ALA A 251 11.84 16.50 -14.87
CA ALA A 251 12.90 17.42 -14.48
C ALA A 251 12.38 18.77 -13.89
N PRO A 252 11.38 19.46 -14.45
CA PRO A 252 10.87 20.71 -13.87
C PRO A 252 10.37 20.55 -12.43
N TYR A 253 9.74 19.42 -12.11
CA TYR A 253 9.30 19.11 -10.75
C TYR A 253 10.49 18.94 -9.80
N LEU A 254 11.50 18.14 -10.18
CA LEU A 254 12.70 17.91 -9.36
C LEU A 254 13.49 19.20 -9.16
N ILE A 255 13.66 19.98 -10.23
CA ILE A 255 14.37 21.27 -10.18
C ILE A 255 13.63 22.24 -9.28
N SER A 256 12.30 22.34 -9.41
CA SER A 256 11.47 23.23 -8.59
C SER A 256 11.49 22.83 -7.10
N PHE A 257 11.45 21.55 -6.82
CA PHE A 257 11.60 21.01 -5.47
C PHE A 257 12.92 21.46 -4.84
N MET A 258 14.03 21.21 -5.53
CA MET A 258 15.37 21.55 -5.04
C MET A 258 15.58 23.08 -4.93
N PHE A 259 15.11 23.84 -5.91
CA PHE A 259 15.17 25.29 -5.92
C PHE A 259 14.39 25.90 -4.73
N GLY A 260 13.17 25.42 -4.50
CA GLY A 260 12.37 25.82 -3.35
C GLY A 260 13.04 25.55 -2.01
N LYS A 261 13.71 24.39 -1.86
CA LYS A 261 14.46 24.03 -0.64
C LYS A 261 15.68 24.91 -0.43
N ARG A 262 16.50 25.12 -1.46
CA ARG A 262 17.68 25.96 -1.36
C ARG A 262 17.36 27.40 -0.99
N TYR A 263 16.33 27.99 -1.60
CA TYR A 263 15.95 29.38 -1.41
C TYR A 263 14.88 29.62 -0.35
N LYS A 264 14.42 28.54 0.33
CA LYS A 264 13.43 28.59 1.42
C LYS A 264 12.15 29.32 1.04
N LEU A 265 11.67 29.14 -0.21
CA LEU A 265 10.59 29.94 -0.79
C LEU A 265 9.25 29.82 -0.04
N ASN A 266 9.00 28.68 0.60
CA ASN A 266 7.71 28.37 1.24
C ASN A 266 7.79 28.43 2.76
N ARG A 267 8.78 29.16 3.31
CA ARG A 267 8.90 29.38 4.75
C ARG A 267 7.95 30.48 5.18
N GLU A 268 6.74 30.10 5.61
CA GLU A 268 5.91 31.02 6.37
C GLU A 268 6.48 31.20 7.77
N GLN A 269 6.78 32.43 8.16
CA GLN A 269 7.09 32.76 9.57
C GLN A 269 5.80 32.74 10.40
N ARG A 270 5.11 31.59 10.45
CA ARG A 270 4.03 31.42 11.41
C ARG A 270 4.68 31.30 12.79
N ARG A 271 4.70 32.41 13.55
CA ARG A 271 4.84 32.35 15.00
C ARG A 271 3.68 31.47 15.49
N SER A 272 3.94 30.20 15.72
CA SER A 272 3.00 29.28 16.34
C SER A 272 2.73 29.81 17.75
N LYS A 273 1.64 30.59 17.91
CA LYS A 273 1.05 30.76 19.24
C LYS A 273 0.76 29.35 19.72
N GLY A 274 1.37 28.95 20.84
CA GLY A 274 1.17 27.61 21.40
C GLY A 274 -0.33 27.37 21.52
N TYR A 275 -0.85 26.35 20.86
CA TYR A 275 -2.26 25.96 20.99
C TYR A 275 -2.48 25.44 22.41
N THR A 276 -3.30 26.15 23.17
CA THR A 276 -3.56 25.82 24.60
C THR A 276 -4.72 24.85 24.79
N GLY A 277 -5.27 24.32 23.71
CA GLY A 277 -6.50 23.53 23.71
C GLY A 277 -7.74 24.41 23.85
N SER A 278 -8.87 23.96 23.29
CA SER A 278 -10.14 24.69 23.31
C SER A 278 -11.24 23.97 24.08
N VAL A 279 -11.10 22.66 24.28
CA VAL A 279 -12.10 21.81 24.93
C VAL A 279 -11.93 21.82 26.45
N PRO A 280 -12.98 22.11 27.22
CA PRO A 280 -12.93 22.02 28.67
C PRO A 280 -12.48 20.62 29.12
N SER A 281 -11.64 20.57 30.16
CA SER A 281 -11.10 19.29 30.67
C SER A 281 -12.20 18.32 31.16
N THR A 282 -13.34 18.83 31.63
CA THR A 282 -14.49 18.03 32.05
C THR A 282 -15.03 17.17 30.90
N VAL A 283 -15.18 17.74 29.69
CA VAL A 283 -15.64 17.00 28.50
C VAL A 283 -14.66 15.87 28.16
N THR A 284 -13.36 16.15 28.16
CA THR A 284 -12.34 15.13 27.88
C THR A 284 -12.29 14.04 28.96
N ILE A 285 -12.45 14.43 30.23
CA ILE A 285 -12.50 13.47 31.34
C ILE A 285 -13.70 12.54 31.19
N SER A 286 -14.91 13.09 30.96
CA SER A 286 -16.11 12.27 30.77
C SER A 286 -15.96 11.31 29.58
N PHE A 287 -15.46 11.78 28.45
CA PHE A 287 -15.19 10.96 27.26
C PHE A 287 -14.21 9.81 27.55
N LEU A 288 -13.04 10.14 28.12
CA LEU A 288 -12.04 9.12 28.46
C LEU A 288 -12.49 8.18 29.56
N SER A 289 -13.36 8.65 30.50
CA SER A 289 -13.90 7.81 31.57
C SER A 289 -14.86 6.76 31.03
N VAL A 290 -15.72 7.09 30.07
CA VAL A 290 -16.62 6.12 29.42
C VAL A 290 -15.81 5.03 28.73
N ILE A 291 -14.79 5.41 27.93
CA ILE A 291 -13.88 4.45 27.27
C ILE A 291 -13.17 3.58 28.31
N SER A 292 -12.64 4.20 29.36
CA SER A 292 -11.92 3.47 30.41
C SER A 292 -12.83 2.48 31.15
N LEU A 293 -14.10 2.84 31.38
CA LEU A 293 -15.10 1.95 31.97
C LEU A 293 -15.38 0.75 31.06
N THR A 294 -15.58 0.98 29.77
CA THR A 294 -15.75 -0.08 28.77
C THR A 294 -14.56 -1.04 28.80
N TYR A 295 -13.32 -0.52 28.84
CA TYR A 295 -12.14 -1.36 28.92
C TYR A 295 -12.00 -2.11 30.25
N MET A 296 -12.50 -1.53 31.32
CA MET A 296 -12.53 -2.22 32.62
C MET A 296 -13.51 -3.41 32.58
N VAL A 297 -14.69 -3.23 31.99
CA VAL A 297 -15.66 -4.33 31.76
C VAL A 297 -15.03 -5.41 30.87
N TYR A 298 -14.33 -5.02 29.80
CA TYR A 298 -13.62 -5.98 28.94
C TYR A 298 -12.54 -6.76 29.71
N ILE A 299 -11.74 -6.09 30.55
CA ILE A 299 -10.73 -6.77 31.38
C ILE A 299 -11.42 -7.79 32.32
N PHE A 300 -12.53 -7.40 32.95
CA PHE A 300 -13.26 -8.32 33.82
C PHE A 300 -13.83 -9.53 33.05
N SER A 301 -14.34 -9.34 31.84
CA SER A 301 -14.79 -10.45 31.01
C SER A 301 -13.63 -11.38 30.62
N GLN A 302 -12.47 -10.84 30.30
CA GLN A 302 -11.27 -11.63 30.00
C GLN A 302 -10.69 -12.33 31.25
N LEU A 303 -10.78 -11.73 32.43
CA LEU A 303 -10.41 -12.37 33.67
C LEU A 303 -11.37 -13.51 34.03
N ALA A 304 -12.67 -13.29 33.85
CA ALA A 304 -13.67 -14.35 34.01
C ALA A 304 -13.38 -15.53 33.07
N TYR A 305 -12.95 -15.22 31.84
CA TYR A 305 -12.51 -16.20 30.86
C TYR A 305 -11.23 -16.95 31.27
N PHE A 306 -10.25 -16.22 31.82
CA PHE A 306 -8.98 -16.77 32.30
C PHE A 306 -9.20 -17.65 33.57
N PHE A 307 -10.22 -17.29 34.38
CA PHE A 307 -10.65 -18.02 35.58
C PHE A 307 -11.82 -18.98 35.31
N SER A 308 -12.24 -19.17 34.05
CA SER A 308 -13.28 -20.15 33.66
C SER A 308 -12.81 -21.61 33.75
N ALA A 309 -11.61 -21.83 34.30
CA ALA A 309 -11.33 -23.08 35.00
C ALA A 309 -12.32 -23.32 36.17
N PHE A 310 -13.20 -22.36 36.47
CA PHE A 310 -14.34 -22.47 37.40
C PHE A 310 -15.60 -22.57 36.55
N ASP A 311 -16.17 -23.77 36.50
CA ASP A 311 -17.33 -24.23 35.76
C ASP A 311 -18.43 -23.18 35.47
N GLY A 312 -18.89 -23.10 34.23
CA GLY A 312 -20.23 -22.65 33.88
C GLY A 312 -20.39 -21.27 33.23
N PHE A 313 -19.32 -20.59 32.76
CA PHE A 313 -19.41 -19.26 32.10
C PHE A 313 -19.09 -19.24 30.58
N LEU A 314 -18.73 -20.37 29.98
CA LEU A 314 -18.55 -20.50 28.54
C LEU A 314 -19.82 -21.04 27.90
N PRO A 315 -20.22 -20.53 26.71
CA PRO A 315 -21.23 -21.20 25.90
C PRO A 315 -20.82 -22.64 25.61
N GLU A 316 -21.77 -23.59 25.64
CA GLU A 316 -21.50 -25.02 25.42
C GLU A 316 -20.88 -25.33 24.05
N ASP A 317 -21.05 -24.44 23.04
CA ASP A 317 -20.45 -24.53 21.69
C ASP A 317 -19.00 -24.07 21.58
N TYR A 318 -18.27 -23.89 22.69
CA TYR A 318 -16.94 -23.28 22.66
C TYR A 318 -15.78 -24.25 22.37
N GLU A 319 -16.05 -25.46 21.97
CA GLU A 319 -15.00 -26.43 21.47
C GLU A 319 -14.53 -26.16 20.05
N LYS A 320 -14.85 -25.00 19.45
CA LYS A 320 -14.23 -24.58 18.19
C LYS A 320 -12.73 -24.45 18.40
N THR A 321 -12.01 -25.12 17.51
CA THR A 321 -10.56 -25.32 17.49
C THR A 321 -9.75 -24.13 17.99
N ALA A 322 -8.66 -24.35 18.71
CA ALA A 322 -7.72 -23.33 19.20
C ALA A 322 -7.31 -22.33 18.11
N SER A 323 -7.34 -22.74 16.85
CA SER A 323 -7.04 -21.96 15.66
C SER A 323 -8.10 -20.93 15.32
N ALA A 324 -9.38 -21.28 15.36
CA ALA A 324 -10.48 -20.33 15.14
C ALA A 324 -10.52 -19.25 16.24
N PHE A 325 -10.22 -19.65 17.47
CA PHE A 325 -10.05 -18.70 18.58
C PHE A 325 -8.84 -17.76 18.39
N ALA A 326 -7.72 -18.26 17.86
CA ALA A 326 -6.54 -17.45 17.61
C ALA A 326 -6.79 -16.42 16.51
N ARG A 327 -7.56 -16.75 15.47
CA ARG A 327 -7.92 -15.84 14.38
C ARG A 327 -8.93 -14.80 14.82
N ARG A 328 -10.00 -15.22 15.49
CA ARG A 328 -11.09 -14.32 15.90
C ARG A 328 -10.61 -13.25 16.88
N GLY A 329 -10.90 -12.00 16.55
CA GLY A 329 -10.61 -10.84 17.39
C GLY A 329 -9.17 -10.33 17.35
N PHE A 330 -8.27 -10.88 16.52
CA PHE A 330 -6.91 -10.38 16.39
C PHE A 330 -6.87 -8.99 15.71
N PHE A 331 -7.53 -8.85 14.57
CA PHE A 331 -7.58 -7.59 13.83
C PHE A 331 -8.35 -6.51 14.59
N GLU A 332 -9.40 -6.87 15.29
CA GLU A 332 -10.20 -5.98 16.14
C GLU A 332 -9.36 -5.44 17.30
N MET A 333 -8.59 -6.30 17.99
CA MET A 333 -7.68 -5.85 19.05
C MET A 333 -6.61 -4.90 18.51
N PHE A 334 -6.08 -5.19 17.34
CA PHE A 334 -5.13 -4.32 16.64
C PHE A 334 -5.76 -2.97 16.29
N ALA A 335 -6.96 -2.97 15.70
CA ALA A 335 -7.71 -1.76 15.37
C ALA A 335 -7.99 -0.91 16.61
N VAL A 336 -8.43 -1.54 17.71
CA VAL A 336 -8.63 -0.87 19.00
C VAL A 336 -7.35 -0.20 19.49
N CYS A 337 -6.18 -0.84 19.36
CA CYS A 337 -4.90 -0.24 19.75
C CYS A 337 -4.58 1.02 18.91
N VAL A 338 -4.81 0.98 17.61
CA VAL A 338 -4.61 2.15 16.72
C VAL A 338 -5.59 3.26 17.10
N ILE A 339 -6.87 2.94 17.30
CA ILE A 339 -7.90 3.89 17.75
C ILE A 339 -7.50 4.51 19.09
N ASN A 340 -7.00 3.73 20.04
CA ASN A 340 -6.56 4.24 21.33
C ASN A 340 -5.43 5.25 21.22
N VAL A 341 -4.42 4.99 20.38
CA VAL A 341 -3.34 5.95 20.12
C VAL A 341 -3.89 7.24 19.53
N LEU A 342 -4.86 7.18 18.63
CA LEU A 342 -5.52 8.37 18.08
C LEU A 342 -6.33 9.10 19.16
N VAL A 343 -7.17 8.39 19.92
CA VAL A 343 -8.02 8.94 21.00
C VAL A 343 -7.17 9.69 22.03
N ILE A 344 -6.14 9.05 22.58
CA ILE A 344 -5.27 9.70 23.59
C ILE A 344 -4.46 10.86 23.02
N SER A 345 -4.01 10.77 21.75
CA SER A 345 -3.27 11.84 21.06
C SER A 345 -4.16 13.06 20.82
N VAL A 346 -5.36 12.85 20.26
CA VAL A 346 -6.36 13.90 20.00
C VAL A 346 -6.81 14.53 21.32
N SER A 347 -7.20 13.72 22.31
CA SER A 347 -7.62 14.19 23.62
C SER A 347 -6.55 15.04 24.31
N SER A 348 -5.30 14.61 24.26
CA SER A 348 -4.18 15.38 24.83
C SER A 348 -3.92 16.70 24.09
N TYR A 349 -4.24 16.74 22.78
CA TYR A 349 -4.06 17.93 21.96
C TYR A 349 -5.18 18.95 22.18
N ILE A 350 -6.46 18.54 22.16
CA ILE A 350 -7.63 19.44 22.20
C ILE A 350 -7.96 19.94 23.61
N THR A 351 -7.55 19.22 24.67
CA THR A 351 -7.87 19.57 26.08
C THR A 351 -7.24 20.89 26.47
N LYS A 352 -8.01 21.78 27.10
CA LYS A 352 -7.55 23.02 27.69
C LYS A 352 -6.52 22.74 28.78
N LYS A 353 -5.33 23.30 28.64
CA LYS A 353 -4.20 23.09 29.54
C LYS A 353 -4.17 24.16 30.64
N ASN A 354 -3.86 23.79 31.87
CA ASN A 354 -3.55 24.71 32.96
C ASN A 354 -2.08 25.12 32.83
N GLY A 355 -1.84 26.32 32.26
CA GLY A 355 -0.50 26.71 31.80
C GLY A 355 -0.04 25.79 30.66
N ASN A 356 1.05 25.03 30.89
CA ASN A 356 1.59 24.10 29.89
C ASN A 356 1.36 22.61 30.27
N LYS A 357 0.55 22.35 31.30
CA LYS A 357 0.34 21.00 31.85
C LYS A 357 -1.10 20.51 31.60
N LEU A 358 -1.25 19.26 31.21
CA LEU A 358 -2.55 18.59 31.18
C LEU A 358 -3.07 18.37 32.61
N PRO A 359 -4.42 18.43 32.82
CA PRO A 359 -5.03 18.06 34.11
C PRO A 359 -4.64 16.65 34.54
N ALA A 360 -4.49 16.44 35.85
CA ALA A 360 -4.03 15.15 36.41
C ALA A 360 -5.00 13.99 36.03
N SER A 361 -6.31 14.23 36.06
CA SER A 361 -7.32 13.22 35.70
C SER A 361 -7.19 12.80 34.23
N VAL A 362 -6.96 13.75 33.31
CA VAL A 362 -6.74 13.42 31.88
C VAL A 362 -5.48 12.60 31.69
N LYS A 363 -4.40 12.91 32.44
CA LYS A 363 -3.17 12.11 32.42
C LYS A 363 -3.39 10.70 32.93
N GLY A 364 -4.11 10.55 34.06
CA GLY A 364 -4.39 9.24 34.64
C GLY A 364 -5.22 8.35 33.70
N LEU A 365 -6.30 8.88 33.13
CA LEU A 365 -7.13 8.16 32.15
C LEU A 365 -6.37 7.82 30.87
N SER A 366 -5.57 8.76 30.33
CA SER A 366 -4.73 8.48 29.17
C SER A 366 -3.68 7.41 29.44
N CYS A 367 -3.10 7.41 30.64
CA CYS A 367 -2.16 6.38 31.09
C CYS A 367 -2.85 5.00 31.19
N PHE A 368 -4.05 4.96 31.78
CA PHE A 368 -4.87 3.73 31.87
C PHE A 368 -5.14 3.14 30.48
N ILE A 369 -5.67 3.95 29.53
CA ILE A 369 -5.94 3.52 28.17
C ILE A 369 -4.65 3.06 27.47
N SER A 370 -3.52 3.74 27.71
CA SER A 370 -2.21 3.34 27.17
C SER A 370 -1.76 1.97 27.69
N LEU A 371 -1.90 1.73 28.99
CA LEU A 371 -1.56 0.44 29.60
C LEU A 371 -2.48 -0.67 29.14
N PHE A 372 -3.79 -0.38 29.00
CA PHE A 372 -4.73 -1.30 28.40
C PHE A 372 -4.34 -1.67 26.97
N SER A 373 -3.93 -0.69 26.16
CA SER A 373 -3.44 -0.95 24.79
C SER A 373 -2.19 -1.83 24.76
N VAL A 374 -1.26 -1.64 25.73
CA VAL A 374 -0.09 -2.54 25.87
C VAL A 374 -0.55 -3.96 26.17
N LEU A 375 -1.53 -4.13 27.06
CA LEU A 375 -2.11 -5.45 27.37
C LEU A 375 -2.71 -6.11 26.13
N LEU A 376 -3.51 -5.36 25.37
CA LEU A 376 -4.11 -5.87 24.12
C LEU A 376 -3.04 -6.28 23.09
N ILE A 377 -1.97 -5.48 22.93
CA ILE A 377 -0.89 -5.84 22.01
C ILE A 377 -0.20 -7.13 22.47
N VAL A 378 0.06 -7.30 23.75
CA VAL A 378 0.69 -8.54 24.27
C VAL A 378 -0.22 -9.74 24.03
N VAL A 379 -1.53 -9.61 24.23
CA VAL A 379 -2.51 -10.67 23.94
C VAL A 379 -2.56 -10.96 22.44
N ALA A 380 -2.58 -9.92 21.59
CA ALA A 380 -2.55 -10.08 20.14
C ALA A 380 -1.27 -10.77 19.66
N MET A 381 -0.11 -10.41 20.23
CA MET A 381 1.17 -11.09 19.92
C MET A 381 1.14 -12.57 20.34
N ALA A 382 0.53 -12.90 21.47
CA ALA A 382 0.38 -14.28 21.93
C ALA A 382 -0.55 -15.09 21.01
N LYS A 383 -1.68 -14.50 20.58
CA LYS A 383 -2.58 -15.09 19.57
C LYS A 383 -1.88 -15.29 18.24
N MET A 384 -1.11 -14.31 17.77
CA MET A 384 -0.31 -14.42 16.55
C MET A 384 0.70 -15.56 16.64
N LYS A 385 1.37 -15.70 17.80
CA LYS A 385 2.31 -16.81 18.02
C LYS A 385 1.59 -18.16 17.87
N LEU A 386 0.43 -18.33 18.48
CA LEU A 386 -0.37 -19.56 18.37
C LEU A 386 -0.79 -19.83 16.92
N ASN A 387 -1.23 -18.79 16.21
CA ASN A 387 -1.56 -18.90 14.79
C ASN A 387 -0.36 -19.33 13.92
N VAL A 388 0.83 -18.82 14.22
CA VAL A 388 2.08 -19.23 13.53
C VAL A 388 2.47 -20.69 13.88
N GLU A 389 2.25 -21.12 15.11
CA GLU A 389 2.52 -22.49 15.53
C GLU A 389 1.58 -23.49 14.85
N THR A 390 0.36 -23.09 14.47
CA THR A 390 -0.63 -23.94 13.80
C THR A 390 -0.51 -23.90 12.26
N TYR A 391 -0.32 -22.71 11.68
CA TYR A 391 -0.41 -22.49 10.23
C TYR A 391 0.90 -22.02 9.59
N GLY A 392 2.00 -21.96 10.35
CA GLY A 392 3.27 -21.44 9.87
C GLY A 392 3.34 -19.91 9.78
N PHE A 393 4.46 -19.41 9.28
CA PHE A 393 4.67 -17.99 9.00
C PHE A 393 4.15 -17.60 7.62
N THR A 394 3.67 -16.35 7.50
CA THR A 394 3.51 -15.65 6.24
C THR A 394 4.20 -14.29 6.31
N THR A 395 4.52 -13.69 5.18
CA THR A 395 5.12 -12.35 5.11
C THR A 395 4.24 -11.31 5.83
N ASN A 396 2.92 -11.40 5.67
CA ASN A 396 1.96 -10.50 6.32
C ASN A 396 2.00 -10.65 7.85
N ARG A 397 2.03 -11.88 8.39
CA ARG A 397 2.12 -12.13 9.84
C ARG A 397 3.38 -11.52 10.44
N LEU A 398 4.51 -11.62 9.74
CA LEU A 398 5.78 -11.04 10.19
C LEU A 398 5.78 -9.51 10.15
N LEU A 399 5.16 -8.90 9.12
CA LEU A 399 4.97 -7.45 9.04
C LEU A 399 4.09 -6.93 10.17
N VAL A 400 2.95 -7.58 10.42
CA VAL A 400 2.02 -7.21 11.50
C VAL A 400 2.68 -7.33 12.86
N PHE A 401 3.45 -8.42 13.10
CA PHE A 401 4.23 -8.57 14.33
C PHE A 401 5.21 -7.41 14.53
N THR A 402 5.96 -7.06 13.48
CA THR A 402 6.89 -5.92 13.53
C THR A 402 6.16 -4.61 13.80
N PHE A 403 4.99 -4.40 13.20
CA PHE A 403 4.18 -3.21 13.44
C PHE A 403 3.65 -3.16 14.89
N MET A 404 3.26 -4.29 15.49
CA MET A 404 2.89 -4.36 16.91
C MET A 404 4.04 -3.93 17.81
N VAL A 405 5.27 -4.35 17.50
CA VAL A 405 6.48 -3.89 18.22
C VAL A 405 6.66 -2.38 18.08
N MET A 406 6.49 -1.82 16.88
CA MET A 406 6.55 -0.37 16.68
C MET A 406 5.46 0.37 17.45
N LEU A 407 4.26 -0.19 17.56
CA LEU A 407 3.14 0.37 18.32
C LEU A 407 3.44 0.39 19.82
N LEU A 408 4.10 -0.64 20.37
CA LEU A 408 4.59 -0.64 21.74
C LEU A 408 5.54 0.52 22.00
N PHE A 409 6.50 0.77 21.10
CA PHE A 409 7.37 1.95 21.22
C PHE A 409 6.60 3.26 21.16
N ALA A 410 5.61 3.36 20.25
CA ALA A 410 4.78 4.55 20.13
C ALA A 410 4.01 4.86 21.43
N ILE A 411 3.39 3.83 22.03
CA ILE A 411 2.67 3.94 23.31
C ILE A 411 3.65 4.29 24.44
N GLY A 412 4.81 3.63 24.51
CA GLY A 412 5.83 3.92 25.50
C GLY A 412 6.32 5.37 25.45
N PHE A 413 6.63 5.89 24.26
CA PHE A 413 7.01 7.30 24.10
C PHE A 413 5.86 8.26 24.39
N PHE A 414 4.61 7.84 24.12
CA PHE A 414 3.45 8.65 24.47
C PHE A 414 3.27 8.75 25.99
N ILE A 415 3.41 7.64 26.72
CA ILE A 415 3.39 7.65 28.20
C ILE A 415 4.50 8.58 28.73
N LEU A 416 5.71 8.47 28.21
CA LEU A 416 6.82 9.36 28.58
C LEU A 416 6.48 10.84 28.33
N HIS A 417 5.78 11.15 27.21
CA HIS A 417 5.35 12.51 26.89
C HIS A 417 4.33 13.07 27.89
N ILE A 418 3.42 12.23 28.39
CA ILE A 418 2.42 12.62 29.40
C ILE A 418 3.14 13.14 30.67
N PHE A 419 4.20 12.48 31.09
CA PHE A 419 4.95 12.83 32.30
C PHE A 419 6.02 13.88 32.05
N ALA A 420 6.66 13.86 30.88
CA ALA A 420 7.76 14.76 30.49
C ALA A 420 7.42 15.54 29.18
N PRO A 421 6.47 16.48 29.19
CA PRO A 421 5.95 17.14 27.96
C PRO A 421 6.99 18.04 27.26
N LYS A 422 8.15 18.29 27.89
CA LYS A 422 9.26 19.04 27.27
C LYS A 422 10.13 18.17 26.35
N VAL A 423 10.09 16.86 26.52
CA VAL A 423 10.88 15.91 25.74
C VAL A 423 10.24 15.75 24.36
N ASN A 424 11.06 15.84 23.34
CA ASN A 424 10.64 15.54 21.97
C ASN A 424 10.64 14.01 21.77
N TYR A 425 9.47 13.40 21.68
CA TYR A 425 9.31 11.95 21.54
C TYR A 425 9.13 11.49 20.09
N ILE A 426 8.68 12.37 19.20
CA ILE A 426 8.36 12.01 17.80
C ILE A 426 9.64 11.70 17.02
N GLN A 427 10.69 12.49 17.20
CA GLN A 427 11.94 12.28 16.49
C GLN A 427 12.57 10.92 16.79
N PRO A 428 12.78 10.52 18.08
CA PRO A 428 13.30 9.19 18.37
C PRO A 428 12.35 8.07 17.94
N LEU A 429 11.02 8.27 18.02
CA LEU A 429 10.05 7.29 17.54
C LEU A 429 10.21 7.04 16.04
N VAL A 430 10.30 8.10 15.22
CA VAL A 430 10.53 7.97 13.77
C VAL A 430 11.83 7.20 13.50
N VAL A 431 12.91 7.52 14.23
CA VAL A 431 14.20 6.84 14.05
C VAL A 431 14.12 5.36 14.42
N ILE A 432 13.50 5.02 15.56
CA ILE A 432 13.40 3.63 16.04
C ILE A 432 12.50 2.80 15.12
N CYS A 433 11.30 3.30 14.79
CA CYS A 433 10.39 2.58 13.89
C CYS A 433 11.02 2.37 12.51
N SER A 434 11.71 3.38 11.98
CA SER A 434 12.42 3.24 10.70
C SER A 434 13.56 2.22 10.78
N ALA A 435 14.33 2.20 11.86
CA ALA A 435 15.40 1.25 12.05
C ALA A 435 14.87 -0.20 12.18
N LEU A 436 13.77 -0.40 12.91
CA LEU A 436 13.11 -1.71 13.03
C LEU A 436 12.62 -2.22 11.67
N PHE A 437 11.95 -1.36 10.88
CA PHE A 437 11.50 -1.74 9.55
C PHE A 437 12.67 -2.06 8.61
N ILE A 438 13.74 -1.26 8.63
CA ILE A 438 14.93 -1.52 7.81
C ILE A 438 15.58 -2.84 8.22
N ALA A 439 15.68 -3.13 9.53
CA ALA A 439 16.19 -4.40 10.02
C ALA A 439 15.36 -5.60 9.48
N LEU A 440 14.02 -5.49 9.49
CA LEU A 440 13.14 -6.47 8.87
C LEU A 440 13.38 -6.58 7.36
N ALA A 441 13.49 -5.46 6.65
CA ALA A 441 13.67 -5.44 5.20
C ALA A 441 15.01 -6.05 4.75
N PHE A 442 16.04 -6.04 5.61
CA PHE A 442 17.31 -6.73 5.39
C PHE A 442 17.26 -8.23 5.72
N LEU A 443 16.22 -8.68 6.42
CA LEU A 443 16.03 -10.06 6.81
C LEU A 443 15.45 -10.82 5.65
N ASN A 444 15.88 -11.08 4.56
CA ASN A 444 15.22 -11.86 3.49
C ASN A 444 13.94 -12.58 3.96
N VAL A 445 12.84 -11.81 4.09
CA VAL A 445 11.59 -12.23 4.74
C VAL A 445 11.03 -13.49 4.08
N ASP A 446 11.05 -13.55 2.74
CA ASP A 446 10.50 -14.67 1.99
C ASP A 446 11.28 -15.99 2.25
N ALA A 447 12.63 -15.92 2.24
CA ALA A 447 13.44 -17.06 2.58
C ALA A 447 13.30 -17.48 4.06
N PHE A 448 13.10 -16.48 4.97
CA PHE A 448 12.86 -16.77 6.38
C PHE A 448 11.54 -17.53 6.56
N VAL A 449 10.47 -17.07 5.90
CA VAL A 449 9.15 -17.72 5.93
C VAL A 449 9.22 -19.13 5.36
N ALA A 450 9.81 -19.28 4.17
CA ALA A 450 9.97 -20.60 3.53
C ALA A 450 10.77 -21.57 4.39
N ASN A 451 11.94 -21.13 4.89
CA ASN A 451 12.78 -21.96 5.75
C ASN A 451 12.06 -22.39 7.03
N TYR A 452 11.34 -21.47 7.69
CA TYR A 452 10.61 -21.79 8.91
C TYR A 452 9.51 -22.83 8.64
N ASN A 453 8.67 -22.61 7.63
CA ASN A 453 7.54 -23.48 7.32
C ASN A 453 8.00 -24.89 6.91
N VAL A 454 8.97 -24.97 5.99
CA VAL A 454 9.53 -26.26 5.54
C VAL A 454 10.17 -27.01 6.71
N ARG A 455 10.99 -26.32 7.55
CA ARG A 455 11.60 -26.98 8.71
C ARG A 455 10.59 -27.38 9.78
N ALA A 456 9.57 -26.56 10.03
CA ALA A 456 8.52 -26.89 10.98
C ALA A 456 7.69 -28.11 10.52
N TYR A 457 7.39 -28.21 9.23
CA TYR A 457 6.75 -29.38 8.62
C TYR A 457 7.62 -30.63 8.73
N GLN A 458 8.88 -30.56 8.29
CA GLN A 458 9.84 -31.70 8.38
C GLN A 458 10.08 -32.18 9.83
N GLN A 459 9.83 -31.30 10.83
CA GLN A 459 9.92 -31.65 12.26
C GLN A 459 8.58 -32.14 12.84
N GLY A 460 7.54 -32.27 12.05
CA GLY A 460 6.20 -32.68 12.49
C GLY A 460 5.52 -31.66 13.42
N LYS A 461 5.89 -30.37 13.33
CA LYS A 461 5.25 -29.27 14.07
C LYS A 461 4.11 -28.63 13.30
N LEU A 462 4.14 -28.73 11.99
CA LEU A 462 3.05 -28.34 11.09
C LEU A 462 2.59 -29.61 10.36
N ASP A 463 1.29 -29.74 10.22
CA ASP A 463 0.67 -30.88 9.53
C ASP A 463 0.84 -30.77 8.01
N SER A 464 0.97 -29.55 7.48
CA SER A 464 1.17 -29.28 6.06
C SER A 464 2.02 -28.02 5.83
N VAL A 465 2.51 -27.85 4.60
CA VAL A 465 3.17 -26.62 4.13
C VAL A 465 2.34 -26.04 3.00
N ASP A 466 1.88 -24.82 3.19
CA ASP A 466 1.28 -24.03 2.13
C ASP A 466 2.41 -23.56 1.17
N ILE A 467 2.50 -24.26 0.02
CA ILE A 467 3.55 -24.00 -0.97
C ILE A 467 3.34 -22.65 -1.67
N ASP A 468 2.10 -22.18 -1.84
CA ASP A 468 1.82 -20.91 -2.51
C ASP A 468 2.31 -19.71 -1.71
N ASN A 469 2.20 -19.75 -0.39
CA ASN A 469 2.78 -18.73 0.47
C ASN A 469 4.32 -18.64 0.40
N ILE A 470 4.98 -19.70 -0.05
CA ILE A 470 6.44 -19.75 -0.21
C ILE A 470 6.88 -19.80 -1.68
N ASN A 471 5.93 -19.83 -2.64
CA ASN A 471 6.21 -19.87 -4.07
C ASN A 471 6.62 -18.48 -4.58
N ASN A 472 7.86 -18.12 -4.27
CA ASN A 472 8.52 -16.91 -4.72
C ASN A 472 10.00 -17.22 -4.95
N VAL A 473 10.72 -16.33 -5.63
CA VAL A 473 12.13 -16.54 -5.99
C VAL A 473 13.00 -16.95 -4.80
N SER A 474 12.79 -16.35 -3.63
CA SER A 474 13.58 -16.66 -2.42
C SER A 474 13.16 -17.97 -1.74
N GLY A 475 11.97 -18.46 -2.01
CA GLY A 475 11.42 -19.71 -1.49
C GLY A 475 11.83 -20.95 -2.29
N LEU A 476 12.14 -20.79 -3.61
CA LEU A 476 12.47 -21.90 -4.50
C LEU A 476 13.49 -22.92 -3.95
N PRO A 477 14.60 -22.51 -3.30
CA PRO A 477 15.54 -23.47 -2.71
C PRO A 477 14.93 -24.40 -1.66
N TYR A 478 13.88 -23.94 -0.96
CA TYR A 478 13.18 -24.69 0.09
C TYR A 478 12.06 -25.55 -0.52
N ILE A 479 11.40 -25.09 -1.59
CA ILE A 479 10.43 -25.87 -2.38
C ILE A 479 11.12 -27.11 -2.97
N ILE A 480 12.35 -26.97 -3.46
CA ILE A 480 13.14 -28.08 -3.96
C ILE A 480 13.31 -29.19 -2.91
N GLU A 481 13.41 -28.86 -1.63
CA GLU A 481 13.54 -29.87 -0.54
C GLU A 481 12.26 -30.71 -0.38
N LEU A 482 11.10 -30.24 -0.90
CA LEU A 482 9.80 -30.91 -0.80
C LEU A 482 9.44 -31.76 -2.04
N ILE A 483 10.22 -31.69 -3.13
CA ILE A 483 9.91 -32.40 -4.39
C ILE A 483 9.86 -33.95 -4.19
N ASN A 484 10.63 -34.46 -3.24
CA ASN A 484 10.69 -35.87 -2.90
C ASN A 484 10.04 -36.16 -1.54
N ASP A 485 9.08 -35.36 -1.11
CA ASP A 485 8.32 -35.60 0.11
C ASP A 485 7.49 -36.88 0.01
N GLU A 486 7.27 -37.56 1.14
CA GLU A 486 6.43 -38.76 1.22
C GLU A 486 4.95 -38.46 0.95
N ASN A 487 4.51 -37.23 1.18
CA ASN A 487 3.17 -36.77 0.87
C ASN A 487 3.10 -36.37 -0.62
N ASP A 488 2.40 -37.17 -1.41
CA ASP A 488 2.26 -36.96 -2.85
C ASP A 488 1.66 -35.60 -3.22
N LYS A 489 0.72 -35.07 -2.42
CA LYS A 489 0.16 -33.71 -2.63
C LYS A 489 1.24 -32.64 -2.52
N ILE A 490 2.06 -32.69 -1.48
CA ILE A 490 3.13 -31.71 -1.26
C ILE A 490 4.19 -31.85 -2.33
N SER A 491 4.57 -33.07 -2.67
CA SER A 491 5.63 -33.30 -3.64
C SER A 491 5.25 -32.94 -5.07
N THR A 492 4.01 -33.21 -5.51
CA THR A 492 3.50 -32.80 -6.84
C THR A 492 3.33 -31.29 -6.93
N ARG A 493 2.80 -30.62 -5.88
CA ARG A 493 2.67 -29.17 -5.82
C ARG A 493 4.03 -28.46 -5.79
N ALA A 494 5.02 -29.01 -5.09
CA ALA A 494 6.39 -28.51 -5.09
C ALA A 494 7.05 -28.60 -6.47
N ALA A 495 6.85 -29.72 -7.18
CA ALA A 495 7.33 -29.90 -8.55
C ALA A 495 6.69 -28.90 -9.51
N ASN A 496 5.36 -28.73 -9.44
CA ASN A 496 4.63 -27.77 -10.24
C ASN A 496 5.09 -26.33 -9.95
N ALA A 497 5.15 -25.92 -8.68
CA ALA A 497 5.57 -24.58 -8.28
C ALA A 497 7.00 -24.23 -8.76
N LEU A 498 7.93 -25.22 -8.76
CA LEU A 498 9.27 -25.02 -9.30
C LEU A 498 9.25 -24.78 -10.81
N ILE A 499 8.53 -25.62 -11.55
CA ILE A 499 8.44 -25.53 -13.02
C ILE A 499 7.76 -24.23 -13.44
N ASP A 500 6.63 -23.89 -12.84
CA ASP A 500 5.89 -22.65 -13.14
C ASP A 500 6.71 -21.41 -12.81
N SER A 501 7.41 -21.39 -11.69
CA SER A 501 8.27 -20.26 -11.34
C SER A 501 9.39 -20.04 -12.36
N ILE A 502 9.98 -21.11 -12.88
CA ILE A 502 11.06 -21.05 -13.87
C ILE A 502 10.51 -20.64 -15.24
N ASN A 503 9.36 -21.16 -15.64
CA ASN A 503 8.80 -20.99 -16.96
C ASN A 503 8.01 -19.67 -17.10
N TRP A 504 7.16 -19.35 -16.16
CA TRP A 504 6.14 -18.31 -16.27
C TRP A 504 6.18 -17.30 -15.12
N GLY A 505 6.67 -17.71 -13.93
CA GLY A 505 6.68 -16.91 -12.73
C GLY A 505 7.80 -15.85 -12.70
N ASP A 506 7.99 -15.28 -11.54
CA ASP A 506 8.98 -14.21 -11.29
C ASP A 506 10.41 -14.62 -11.61
N ALA A 507 10.75 -15.91 -11.45
CA ALA A 507 12.07 -16.44 -11.78
C ALA A 507 12.35 -16.41 -13.29
N SER A 508 11.35 -16.62 -14.15
CA SER A 508 11.48 -16.61 -15.60
C SER A 508 12.04 -15.28 -16.15
N ASN A 509 11.82 -14.18 -15.44
CA ASN A 509 12.38 -12.88 -15.80
C ASN A 509 13.90 -12.81 -15.67
N TYR A 510 14.50 -13.72 -14.89
CA TYR A 510 15.94 -13.75 -14.58
C TYR A 510 16.64 -14.97 -15.16
N ILE A 511 15.90 -15.99 -15.57
CA ILE A 511 16.42 -17.26 -16.14
C ILE A 511 16.26 -17.23 -17.66
N LYS A 512 17.25 -17.74 -18.38
CA LYS A 512 17.20 -17.96 -19.81
C LYS A 512 17.43 -19.45 -20.08
N ALA A 513 16.51 -20.09 -20.80
CA ALA A 513 16.76 -21.37 -21.43
C ALA A 513 17.50 -21.20 -22.75
N GLU A 514 18.27 -22.18 -23.19
CA GLU A 514 18.97 -22.17 -24.48
C GLU A 514 17.99 -22.14 -25.67
N LYS A 515 16.80 -22.75 -25.52
CA LYS A 515 15.71 -22.69 -26.49
C LYS A 515 14.44 -22.12 -25.85
N GLU A 516 13.80 -21.21 -26.52
CA GLU A 516 12.71 -20.37 -25.99
C GLU A 516 11.36 -21.11 -25.80
N TYR A 517 11.23 -22.39 -26.22
CA TYR A 517 9.96 -23.11 -26.27
C TYR A 517 9.95 -24.52 -25.63
N GLU A 518 11.06 -25.01 -25.05
CA GLU A 518 11.12 -26.36 -24.48
C GLU A 518 11.83 -26.32 -23.13
N LEU A 519 11.18 -25.75 -22.13
CA LEU A 519 11.82 -25.35 -20.88
C LEU A 519 12.16 -26.50 -19.92
N PHE A 520 11.67 -27.70 -20.10
CA PHE A 520 12.07 -28.87 -19.33
C PHE A 520 12.30 -30.14 -20.17
N GLU A 521 11.98 -30.07 -21.47
CA GLU A 521 12.04 -31.22 -22.38
C GLU A 521 13.42 -31.44 -22.99
N ASP A 522 14.28 -30.43 -23.06
CA ASP A 522 15.59 -30.55 -23.70
C ASP A 522 16.75 -30.45 -22.68
N SER A 523 17.86 -31.13 -22.97
CA SER A 523 19.08 -31.17 -22.15
C SER A 523 19.88 -29.86 -22.12
N GLY A 524 19.24 -28.72 -22.42
CA GLY A 524 19.83 -27.40 -22.39
C GLY A 524 20.25 -26.92 -21.00
N GLU A 525 21.30 -26.10 -20.92
CA GLU A 525 21.77 -25.48 -19.68
C GLU A 525 21.02 -24.18 -19.41
N TYR A 526 20.45 -24.04 -18.22
CA TYR A 526 19.80 -22.81 -17.78
C TYR A 526 20.84 -21.83 -17.27
N SER A 527 20.70 -20.57 -17.66
CA SER A 527 21.61 -19.51 -17.26
C SER A 527 20.88 -18.21 -16.88
N PHE A 528 21.58 -17.29 -16.19
CA PHE A 528 21.00 -16.00 -15.87
C PHE A 528 20.80 -15.15 -17.14
N LYS A 529 19.55 -14.78 -17.41
CA LYS A 529 19.12 -13.88 -18.49
C LYS A 529 19.69 -12.46 -18.33
N THR A 530 19.90 -12.03 -17.10
CA THR A 530 20.37 -10.69 -16.73
C THR A 530 21.87 -10.64 -16.45
N LYS A 531 22.62 -11.69 -16.79
CA LYS A 531 24.07 -11.74 -16.60
C LYS A 531 24.73 -10.57 -17.33
N GLY A 532 25.27 -9.61 -16.56
CA GLY A 532 25.88 -8.36 -17.08
C GLY A 532 25.03 -7.10 -16.92
N ASP A 533 23.73 -7.17 -16.61
CA ASP A 533 22.93 -6.00 -16.24
C ASP A 533 22.91 -5.79 -14.72
N PHE A 534 23.92 -5.10 -14.23
CA PHE A 534 24.06 -4.80 -12.81
C PHE A 534 22.89 -4.02 -12.21
N ARG A 535 22.11 -3.31 -13.03
CA ARG A 535 20.95 -2.53 -12.57
C ARG A 535 19.85 -3.42 -11.98
N ARG A 536 19.69 -4.62 -12.55
CA ARG A 536 18.71 -5.64 -12.12
C ARG A 536 19.23 -6.53 -11.00
N PHE A 537 20.47 -6.36 -10.56
CA PHE A 537 21.03 -7.18 -9.50
C PHE A 537 20.22 -7.04 -8.20
N ASN A 538 19.89 -8.20 -7.62
CA ASN A 538 19.29 -8.33 -6.31
C ASN A 538 19.96 -9.51 -5.58
N LEU A 539 20.41 -9.27 -4.37
CA LEU A 539 21.25 -10.22 -3.63
C LEU A 539 20.49 -11.51 -3.31
N THR A 540 19.27 -11.40 -2.76
CA THR A 540 18.50 -12.57 -2.34
C THR A 540 18.00 -13.38 -3.53
N ALA A 541 17.54 -12.70 -4.59
CA ALA A 541 17.16 -13.38 -5.83
C ALA A 541 18.35 -14.08 -6.48
N SER A 542 19.52 -13.44 -6.55
CA SER A 542 20.73 -14.07 -7.11
C SER A 542 21.17 -15.31 -6.32
N ASP A 543 21.13 -15.27 -4.98
CA ASP A 543 21.50 -16.42 -4.15
C ASP A 543 20.50 -17.57 -4.35
N ALA A 544 19.21 -17.27 -4.28
CA ALA A 544 18.16 -18.27 -4.45
C ALA A 544 18.20 -18.91 -5.85
N LEU A 545 18.30 -18.10 -6.91
CA LEU A 545 18.36 -18.59 -8.28
C LEU A 545 19.65 -19.39 -8.57
N ASN A 546 20.80 -19.04 -7.97
CA ASN A 546 22.00 -19.84 -8.08
C ASN A 546 21.78 -21.26 -7.53
N LYS A 547 21.14 -21.38 -6.35
CA LYS A 547 20.83 -22.69 -5.75
C LYS A 547 19.85 -23.46 -6.62
N THR A 548 18.78 -22.81 -7.06
CA THR A 548 17.75 -23.40 -7.93
C THR A 548 18.35 -23.90 -9.26
N LEU A 549 19.14 -23.06 -9.94
CA LEU A 549 19.79 -23.44 -11.21
C LEU A 549 20.83 -24.54 -11.03
N THR A 550 21.55 -24.55 -9.91
CA THR A 550 22.47 -25.65 -9.59
C THR A 550 21.73 -26.99 -9.49
N TYR A 551 20.56 -27.00 -8.83
CA TYR A 551 19.72 -28.20 -8.75
C TYR A 551 19.20 -28.59 -10.14
N VAL A 552 18.53 -27.69 -10.86
CA VAL A 552 17.92 -27.98 -12.17
C VAL A 552 18.96 -28.44 -13.19
N ASN A 553 20.15 -27.82 -13.22
CA ASN A 553 21.23 -28.21 -14.11
C ASN A 553 21.93 -29.53 -13.69
N SER A 554 21.74 -29.98 -12.46
CA SER A 554 22.25 -31.30 -12.02
C SER A 554 21.37 -32.48 -12.46
N LEU A 555 20.08 -32.20 -12.81
CA LEU A 555 19.15 -33.23 -13.24
C LEU A 555 19.49 -33.71 -14.65
N ASP A 556 19.55 -35.01 -14.83
CA ASP A 556 19.65 -35.65 -16.16
C ASP A 556 18.29 -35.56 -16.92
N LYS A 557 18.27 -36.00 -18.16
CA LYS A 557 17.07 -35.92 -19.00
C LYS A 557 15.92 -36.75 -18.41
N SER A 558 16.19 -37.93 -17.87
CA SER A 558 15.16 -38.81 -17.30
C SER A 558 14.57 -38.24 -16.01
N GLU A 559 15.40 -37.57 -15.20
CA GLU A 559 14.99 -36.91 -13.96
C GLU A 559 14.13 -35.65 -14.26
N ARG A 560 14.47 -34.91 -15.32
CA ARG A 560 13.65 -33.76 -15.78
C ARG A 560 12.28 -34.21 -16.30
N GLU A 561 12.25 -35.27 -17.12
CA GLU A 561 11.00 -35.85 -17.62
C GLU A 561 10.12 -36.40 -16.45
N ALA A 562 10.75 -37.02 -15.45
CA ALA A 562 10.04 -37.46 -14.25
C ALA A 562 9.48 -36.29 -13.43
N LEU A 563 10.25 -35.21 -13.31
CA LEU A 563 9.81 -33.99 -12.60
C LEU A 563 8.66 -33.30 -13.34
N SER A 564 8.74 -33.21 -14.68
CA SER A 564 7.66 -32.65 -15.51
C SER A 564 6.38 -33.47 -15.38
N LYS A 565 6.49 -34.79 -15.49
CA LYS A 565 5.37 -35.70 -15.30
C LYS A 565 4.75 -35.59 -13.90
N LYS A 566 5.58 -35.38 -12.87
CA LYS A 566 5.13 -35.21 -11.50
C LYS A 566 4.37 -33.86 -11.35
N ALA A 567 4.84 -32.80 -12.00
CA ALA A 567 4.16 -31.53 -12.02
C ALA A 567 2.83 -31.58 -12.78
N GLU A 568 2.76 -32.33 -13.89
CA GLU A 568 1.50 -32.55 -14.62
C GLU A 568 0.45 -33.29 -13.78
N GLN A 569 0.87 -34.16 -12.87
CA GLN A 569 -0.03 -34.80 -11.93
C GLN A 569 -0.73 -33.79 -11.01
N TYR A 570 -0.10 -32.66 -10.72
CA TYR A 570 -0.75 -31.58 -9.97
C TYR A 570 -1.98 -31.06 -10.73
N TYR A 571 -1.90 -30.84 -12.04
CA TYR A 571 -3.06 -30.43 -12.85
C TYR A 571 -4.11 -31.54 -12.94
N ALA A 572 -3.71 -32.79 -13.03
CA ALA A 572 -4.64 -33.90 -12.98
C ALA A 572 -5.30 -34.07 -11.59
N TYR A 573 -4.59 -33.72 -10.53
CA TYR A 573 -5.16 -33.63 -9.18
C TYR A 573 -5.97 -32.33 -9.01
N SER A 574 -5.60 -31.21 -9.68
CA SER A 574 -6.34 -29.95 -9.61
C SER A 574 -7.59 -29.99 -10.49
N ASP A 575 -7.58 -30.67 -11.63
CA ASP A 575 -8.82 -30.90 -12.42
C ASP A 575 -9.80 -31.83 -11.68
N TYR A 576 -9.32 -32.60 -10.69
CA TYR A 576 -10.14 -33.41 -9.79
C TYR A 576 -10.40 -32.71 -8.42
N TYR A 577 -9.56 -31.71 -8.09
CA TYR A 577 -9.61 -30.89 -6.87
C TYR A 577 -9.09 -29.49 -7.20
N ASP A 578 -9.72 -28.80 -8.16
CA ASP A 578 -9.45 -27.38 -8.35
C ASP A 578 -10.28 -26.60 -7.34
N GLY A 579 -9.64 -26.35 -6.23
CA GLY A 579 -10.06 -25.57 -5.09
C GLY A 579 -9.48 -26.21 -3.85
N GLU A 580 -8.53 -25.56 -3.20
CA GLU A 580 -8.34 -25.66 -1.76
C GLU A 580 -9.56 -25.00 -1.09
N TYR A 581 -10.72 -25.53 -1.42
CA TYR A 581 -11.98 -25.17 -0.82
C TYR A 581 -12.11 -26.04 0.44
N ALA A 582 -12.40 -25.45 1.56
CA ALA A 582 -12.73 -26.24 2.73
C ALA A 582 -13.92 -27.12 2.34
N SER A 583 -13.71 -28.43 2.24
CA SER A 583 -14.83 -29.36 2.17
C SER A 583 -15.12 -29.83 3.58
N TYR A 584 -16.39 -29.78 3.94
CA TYR A 584 -16.86 -30.21 5.25
C TYR A 584 -17.34 -31.68 5.17
N ASP A 585 -17.34 -32.39 6.30
CA ASP A 585 -17.96 -33.71 6.36
C ASP A 585 -19.48 -33.60 6.15
N ASP A 586 -20.07 -34.69 5.66
CA ASP A 586 -21.48 -34.75 5.26
C ASP A 586 -22.46 -34.32 6.37
N ASP A 587 -22.17 -34.64 7.63
CA ASP A 587 -23.01 -34.29 8.76
C ASP A 587 -22.96 -32.78 9.02
N THR A 588 -21.79 -32.17 8.88
CA THR A 588 -21.61 -30.71 8.97
C THR A 588 -22.34 -29.99 7.86
N VAL A 589 -22.25 -30.48 6.60
CA VAL A 589 -22.95 -29.91 5.45
C VAL A 589 -24.46 -29.98 5.64
N ARG A 590 -25.01 -31.15 6.01
CA ARG A 590 -26.43 -31.30 6.27
C ARG A 590 -26.93 -30.39 7.39
N SER A 591 -26.19 -30.29 8.49
CA SER A 591 -26.52 -29.41 9.60
C SER A 591 -26.54 -27.95 9.17
N TYR A 592 -25.53 -27.50 8.41
CA TYR A 592 -25.44 -26.12 7.96
C TYR A 592 -26.52 -25.75 6.95
N VAL A 593 -26.68 -26.54 5.89
CA VAL A 593 -27.70 -26.31 4.86
C VAL A 593 -29.11 -26.36 5.45
N GLY A 594 -29.36 -27.32 6.36
CA GLY A 594 -30.67 -27.43 7.06
C GLY A 594 -30.95 -26.23 7.97
N GLU A 595 -29.95 -25.71 8.69
CA GLU A 595 -30.08 -24.50 9.52
C GLU A 595 -30.40 -23.27 8.69
N VAL A 596 -29.68 -23.06 7.59
CA VAL A 596 -29.86 -21.89 6.70
C VAL A 596 -31.20 -21.92 5.97
N LEU A 597 -31.62 -23.09 5.47
CA LEU A 597 -32.92 -23.26 4.80
C LEU A 597 -34.11 -23.38 5.75
N GLY A 598 -33.85 -23.62 7.02
CA GLY A 598 -34.91 -23.93 8.01
C GLY A 598 -35.66 -25.21 7.72
N SER A 599 -35.01 -26.17 7.01
CA SER A 599 -35.61 -27.42 6.51
C SER A 599 -34.80 -28.64 6.93
N ASP A 600 -35.44 -29.80 7.07
CA ASP A 600 -34.76 -31.04 7.42
C ASP A 600 -34.11 -31.70 6.19
N VAL A 601 -32.80 -31.59 6.08
CA VAL A 601 -31.98 -32.22 5.02
C VAL A 601 -31.17 -33.39 5.52
N SER A 602 -31.51 -33.94 6.70
CA SER A 602 -30.73 -35.02 7.34
C SER A 602 -30.73 -36.33 6.56
N GLU A 603 -31.73 -36.58 5.69
CA GLU A 603 -31.84 -37.76 4.85
C GLU A 603 -31.10 -37.63 3.51
N ALA A 604 -30.57 -36.43 3.19
CA ALA A 604 -29.89 -36.19 1.92
C ALA A 604 -28.48 -36.82 1.89
N GLU A 605 -28.09 -37.37 0.74
CA GLU A 605 -26.71 -37.75 0.45
C GLU A 605 -25.97 -36.50 -0.08
N VAL A 606 -24.86 -36.14 0.56
CA VAL A 606 -24.00 -35.02 0.09
C VAL A 606 -23.12 -35.54 -1.03
N LEU A 607 -23.31 -35.05 -2.25
CA LEU A 607 -22.52 -35.43 -3.40
C LEU A 607 -21.27 -34.60 -3.55
N GLN A 608 -21.37 -33.29 -3.33
CA GLN A 608 -20.28 -32.34 -3.40
C GLN A 608 -20.50 -31.20 -2.41
N ASN A 609 -19.43 -30.70 -1.84
CA ASN A 609 -19.45 -29.42 -1.11
C ASN A 609 -18.09 -28.73 -1.24
N SER A 610 -18.12 -27.41 -1.18
CA SER A 610 -16.91 -26.58 -1.31
C SER A 610 -17.17 -25.20 -0.72
N ASP A 611 -16.15 -24.65 -0.06
CA ASP A 611 -16.19 -23.31 0.52
C ASP A 611 -14.96 -22.55 0.09
N THR A 612 -15.17 -21.47 -0.69
CA THR A 612 -14.10 -20.63 -1.26
C THR A 612 -13.87 -19.35 -0.46
N HIS A 613 -14.62 -19.13 0.64
CA HIS A 613 -14.50 -17.92 1.41
C HIS A 613 -13.06 -17.72 1.89
N ASP A 614 -12.51 -16.56 1.56
CA ASP A 614 -11.18 -16.23 2.01
C ASP A 614 -11.19 -15.88 3.51
N ASP A 615 -10.14 -16.28 4.20
CA ASP A 615 -9.96 -16.01 5.63
C ASP A 615 -9.85 -14.51 5.98
N PHE A 616 -9.82 -13.63 4.99
CA PHE A 616 -9.46 -12.22 5.16
C PHE A 616 -10.64 -11.26 5.07
N ASN A 617 -11.50 -11.46 4.06
CA ASN A 617 -12.60 -10.55 3.74
C ASN A 617 -13.96 -11.24 3.84
N ASN A 618 -13.99 -12.54 4.10
CA ASN A 618 -15.19 -13.39 4.02
C ASN A 618 -15.87 -13.29 2.65
N VAL A 619 -15.11 -13.05 1.58
CA VAL A 619 -15.56 -13.01 0.20
C VAL A 619 -15.36 -14.39 -0.41
N GLY A 620 -16.41 -14.97 -0.93
CA GLY A 620 -16.32 -16.31 -1.50
C GLY A 620 -17.68 -16.91 -1.82
N VAL A 621 -17.68 -18.21 -2.07
CA VAL A 621 -18.87 -19.01 -2.35
C VAL A 621 -18.84 -20.27 -1.49
N TYR A 622 -19.86 -20.52 -0.73
CA TYR A 622 -20.15 -21.84 -0.20
C TYR A 622 -21.10 -22.54 -1.17
N TYR A 623 -20.75 -23.75 -1.59
CA TYR A 623 -21.53 -24.56 -2.53
C TYR A 623 -21.72 -25.95 -1.99
N ALA A 624 -22.94 -26.50 -2.13
CA ALA A 624 -23.23 -27.88 -1.78
C ALA A 624 -24.27 -28.48 -2.74
N GLU A 625 -24.04 -29.74 -3.14
CA GLU A 625 -24.99 -30.58 -3.87
C GLU A 625 -25.47 -31.71 -2.96
N LEU A 626 -26.78 -31.77 -2.78
CA LEU A 626 -27.46 -32.81 -2.00
C LEU A 626 -28.46 -33.57 -2.85
N SER A 627 -28.44 -34.89 -2.74
CA SER A 627 -29.38 -35.78 -3.44
C SER A 627 -30.39 -36.37 -2.45
N PHE A 628 -31.65 -36.36 -2.82
CA PHE A 628 -32.73 -36.92 -2.01
C PHE A 628 -33.30 -38.17 -2.68
N TYR A 629 -33.85 -39.08 -1.87
CA TYR A 629 -34.62 -40.23 -2.37
C TYR A 629 -35.98 -39.76 -2.90
N GLU A 630 -36.58 -40.52 -3.86
CA GLU A 630 -37.86 -40.18 -4.48
C GLU A 630 -39.04 -40.08 -3.47
N ASP A 631 -38.94 -40.67 -2.31
CA ASP A 631 -39.93 -40.69 -1.24
C ASP A 631 -39.57 -39.79 -0.04
N SER A 632 -38.60 -38.91 -0.20
CA SER A 632 -38.20 -37.96 0.86
C SER A 632 -39.30 -36.96 1.18
N SER A 633 -39.46 -36.67 2.48
CA SER A 633 -40.41 -35.65 2.97
C SER A 633 -40.00 -34.21 2.62
N PHE A 634 -38.75 -33.99 2.20
CA PHE A 634 -38.22 -32.66 1.84
C PHE A 634 -39.03 -31.99 0.71
N ILE A 635 -39.55 -32.77 -0.23
CA ILE A 635 -40.36 -32.24 -1.34
C ILE A 635 -41.67 -31.57 -0.84
N ASP A 636 -42.25 -32.07 0.24
CA ASP A 636 -43.46 -31.48 0.85
C ASP A 636 -43.11 -30.20 1.61
N GLU A 637 -41.93 -30.14 2.24
CA GLU A 637 -41.40 -28.93 2.90
C GLU A 637 -41.14 -27.82 1.91
N VAL A 638 -40.49 -28.11 0.77
CA VAL A 638 -40.21 -27.16 -0.31
C VAL A 638 -41.47 -26.50 -0.83
N LYS A 639 -42.60 -27.26 -0.94
CA LYS A 639 -43.88 -26.74 -1.40
C LYS A 639 -44.62 -25.89 -0.37
N ASP A 640 -44.41 -26.16 0.91
CA ASP A 640 -45.20 -25.54 2.00
C ASP A 640 -44.48 -24.34 2.65
N TYR A 641 -43.11 -24.21 2.56
CA TYR A 641 -42.32 -23.24 3.29
C TYR A 641 -41.58 -22.21 2.41
N GLY A 642 -42.33 -21.35 1.71
CA GLY A 642 -41.78 -20.09 1.16
C GLY A 642 -40.87 -20.20 -0.06
N TRP A 643 -40.74 -21.40 -0.65
CA TRP A 643 -40.01 -21.57 -1.90
C TRP A 643 -40.84 -21.10 -3.09
N THR A 644 -40.17 -20.61 -4.12
CA THR A 644 -40.79 -20.08 -5.35
C THR A 644 -40.63 -21.09 -6.47
N GLU A 645 -41.72 -21.35 -7.22
CA GLU A 645 -41.69 -22.23 -8.41
C GLU A 645 -40.85 -21.57 -9.53
N LEU A 646 -40.04 -22.38 -10.21
CA LEU A 646 -39.26 -21.93 -11.37
C LEU A 646 -40.21 -21.44 -12.52
N PRO A 647 -39.75 -20.48 -13.35
CA PRO A 647 -38.39 -20.01 -13.52
C PRO A 647 -37.98 -18.91 -12.55
N MET A 648 -36.67 -18.81 -12.24
CA MET A 648 -36.10 -17.73 -11.47
C MET A 648 -36.30 -16.35 -12.13
N THR A 649 -36.15 -15.28 -11.37
CA THR A 649 -36.15 -13.91 -11.90
C THR A 649 -35.03 -13.73 -12.95
N SER A 650 -35.21 -12.75 -13.85
CA SER A 650 -34.19 -12.47 -14.87
C SER A 650 -32.84 -12.07 -14.31
N GLU A 651 -32.84 -11.46 -13.12
CA GLU A 651 -31.62 -11.02 -12.41
C GLU A 651 -30.87 -12.22 -11.82
N LEU A 652 -31.57 -13.12 -11.14
CA LEU A 652 -31.00 -14.36 -10.62
C LEU A 652 -30.51 -15.27 -11.74
N ASN A 653 -31.29 -15.40 -12.80
CA ASN A 653 -30.92 -16.20 -13.98
C ASN A 653 -29.65 -15.66 -14.64
N LYS A 654 -29.50 -14.33 -14.69
CA LYS A 654 -28.27 -13.67 -15.17
C LYS A 654 -27.09 -13.95 -14.24
N ALA A 655 -27.27 -13.86 -12.92
CA ALA A 655 -26.22 -14.10 -11.94
C ALA A 655 -25.74 -15.56 -11.97
N VAL A 656 -26.66 -16.52 -11.99
CA VAL A 656 -26.35 -17.95 -11.91
C VAL A 656 -25.81 -18.49 -13.23
N TYR A 657 -26.48 -18.20 -14.35
CA TYR A 657 -26.18 -18.82 -15.66
C TYR A 657 -25.52 -17.87 -16.67
N GLY A 658 -25.28 -16.60 -16.33
CA GLY A 658 -24.69 -15.62 -17.24
C GLY A 658 -25.58 -15.29 -18.46
N LYS A 659 -26.84 -15.68 -18.48
CA LYS A 659 -27.75 -15.51 -19.62
C LYS A 659 -28.54 -14.22 -19.49
N ALA A 660 -28.36 -13.28 -20.44
CA ALA A 660 -29.29 -12.17 -20.64
C ALA A 660 -30.33 -12.54 -21.72
N ASN A 661 -31.60 -12.31 -21.44
CA ASN A 661 -32.64 -12.44 -22.40
C ASN A 661 -32.33 -11.61 -23.68
N ASN A 662 -32.07 -12.30 -24.81
CA ASN A 662 -32.06 -11.80 -26.19
C ASN A 662 -31.01 -10.80 -26.66
N ASN A 663 -29.83 -10.61 -26.06
CA ASN A 663 -28.79 -9.80 -26.72
C ASN A 663 -27.36 -10.28 -26.48
N THR A 664 -26.69 -10.45 -27.47
CA THR A 664 -25.37 -10.56 -28.14
C THR A 664 -24.09 -10.56 -27.30
N TYR A 665 -24.08 -10.48 -25.96
CA TYR A 665 -22.87 -10.66 -25.13
C TYR A 665 -23.20 -11.59 -23.98
N PRO A 666 -22.54 -12.76 -23.87
CA PRO A 666 -22.63 -13.59 -22.68
C PRO A 666 -22.01 -12.82 -21.51
N TYR A 667 -22.80 -12.52 -20.51
CA TYR A 667 -22.27 -12.13 -19.20
C TYR A 667 -21.69 -13.38 -18.54
N ALA A 668 -20.50 -13.27 -17.93
CA ALA A 668 -19.96 -14.35 -17.14
C ALA A 668 -20.89 -14.61 -15.93
N SER A 669 -21.17 -15.87 -15.65
CA SER A 669 -21.81 -16.27 -14.39
C SER A 669 -20.90 -15.86 -13.22
N ILE A 670 -21.47 -15.51 -12.05
CA ILE A 670 -20.69 -15.29 -10.83
C ILE A 670 -19.87 -16.52 -10.44
N PHE A 671 -20.28 -17.72 -10.84
CA PHE A 671 -19.60 -18.99 -10.58
C PHE A 671 -18.56 -19.39 -11.63
N GLU A 672 -18.46 -18.66 -12.76
CA GLU A 672 -17.51 -18.99 -13.82
C GLU A 672 -16.03 -18.90 -13.36
N LYS A 673 -15.75 -18.06 -12.36
CA LYS A 673 -14.43 -17.93 -11.77
C LYS A 673 -14.09 -19.03 -10.77
N GLU A 674 -15.11 -19.65 -10.18
CA GLU A 674 -15.00 -20.56 -9.06
C GLU A 674 -15.16 -22.04 -9.47
N ASN A 675 -15.26 -22.32 -10.78
CA ASN A 675 -15.47 -23.66 -11.35
C ASN A 675 -16.70 -24.42 -10.80
N PHE A 676 -17.70 -23.73 -10.27
CA PHE A 676 -18.97 -24.34 -9.91
C PHE A 676 -19.92 -24.36 -11.10
N TYR A 677 -20.66 -25.45 -11.21
CA TYR A 677 -21.66 -25.59 -12.25
C TYR A 677 -22.99 -26.01 -11.65
N ILE A 678 -23.98 -25.15 -11.76
CA ILE A 678 -25.37 -25.47 -11.47
C ILE A 678 -26.03 -25.79 -12.79
N PRO A 679 -26.55 -27.02 -13.02
CA PRO A 679 -27.26 -27.37 -14.24
C PRO A 679 -28.52 -26.51 -14.40
N GLU A 680 -28.92 -26.29 -15.63
CA GLU A 680 -30.15 -25.51 -15.92
C GLU A 680 -31.37 -26.36 -15.52
N VAL A 681 -32.04 -25.96 -14.43
CA VAL A 681 -33.24 -26.63 -13.89
C VAL A 681 -34.48 -25.99 -14.49
N GLU A 682 -35.30 -26.81 -15.21
CA GLU A 682 -36.54 -26.34 -15.80
C GLU A 682 -37.75 -26.57 -14.92
N ASN A 683 -37.72 -27.62 -14.08
CA ASN A 683 -38.83 -28.06 -13.26
C ASN A 683 -38.44 -28.19 -11.82
N GLY A 684 -38.87 -27.25 -10.98
CA GLY A 684 -38.47 -27.25 -9.58
C GLY A 684 -38.83 -25.98 -8.82
N TYR A 685 -38.20 -25.81 -7.73
CA TYR A 685 -38.39 -24.66 -6.81
C TYR A 685 -37.06 -24.03 -6.47
N TYR A 686 -37.06 -22.73 -6.14
CA TYR A 686 -35.89 -22.04 -5.61
C TYR A 686 -36.22 -21.24 -4.34
N TYR A 687 -35.23 -21.17 -3.46
CA TYR A 687 -35.20 -20.33 -2.27
C TYR A 687 -34.13 -19.26 -2.44
N PHE A 688 -34.48 -18.00 -2.16
CA PHE A 688 -33.55 -16.89 -2.35
C PHE A 688 -33.69 -15.87 -1.21
N VAL A 689 -32.56 -15.50 -0.64
CA VAL A 689 -32.45 -14.42 0.36
C VAL A 689 -31.35 -13.47 -0.09
N ASP A 690 -31.71 -12.20 -0.27
CA ASP A 690 -30.74 -11.12 -0.55
C ASP A 690 -30.26 -10.54 0.79
N GLU A 691 -29.02 -10.80 1.13
CA GLU A 691 -28.38 -10.34 2.37
C GLU A 691 -27.72 -8.96 2.20
N SER A 692 -27.51 -8.50 0.99
CA SER A 692 -26.95 -7.18 0.69
C SER A 692 -27.85 -6.02 1.14
N ALA A 693 -29.16 -6.25 1.23
CA ALA A 693 -30.13 -5.27 1.73
C ALA A 693 -30.06 -5.01 3.25
N ALA A 694 -29.39 -5.86 4.01
CA ALA A 694 -29.25 -5.74 5.48
C ALA A 694 -28.05 -4.87 5.89
N SER A 695 -27.15 -4.51 4.96
CA SER A 695 -26.04 -3.60 5.25
C SER A 695 -26.47 -2.14 5.01
N ASP A 696 -26.24 -1.27 6.00
CA ASP A 696 -26.58 0.18 6.02
C ASP A 696 -25.91 1.03 4.90
N ASN A 697 -25.34 0.43 3.87
CA ASN A 697 -24.75 1.09 2.69
C ASN A 697 -25.65 1.01 1.46
N ALA A 698 -26.93 1.31 1.61
CA ALA A 698 -27.92 1.41 0.52
C ALA A 698 -27.63 2.58 -0.43
N ALA A 699 -26.51 2.57 -1.14
CA ALA A 699 -26.19 3.45 -2.26
C ALA A 699 -25.52 2.71 -3.41
N ALA A 700 -25.56 1.39 -3.46
CA ALA A 700 -25.20 0.63 -4.64
C ALA A 700 -26.44 0.54 -5.55
N SER A 701 -26.26 0.88 -6.81
CA SER A 701 -27.30 0.75 -7.86
C SER A 701 -27.85 -0.67 -7.88
N ALA A 702 -29.16 -0.82 -8.01
CA ALA A 702 -29.93 -2.05 -8.00
C ALA A 702 -29.59 -3.06 -9.14
N GLU A 703 -28.35 -3.15 -9.58
CA GLU A 703 -27.91 -3.96 -10.73
C GLU A 703 -26.92 -5.09 -10.39
N GLU A 704 -26.38 -5.20 -9.18
CA GLU A 704 -25.42 -6.26 -8.80
C GLU A 704 -25.79 -6.89 -7.46
N LEU A 705 -26.09 -8.21 -7.50
CA LEU A 705 -26.22 -9.03 -6.30
C LEU A 705 -24.84 -9.28 -5.73
N THR A 706 -24.57 -8.82 -4.51
CA THR A 706 -23.27 -8.92 -3.88
C THR A 706 -23.21 -9.94 -2.74
N ASN A 707 -24.30 -10.14 -1.98
CA ASN A 707 -24.37 -11.13 -0.91
C ASN A 707 -25.75 -11.76 -0.92
N PHE A 708 -25.81 -13.07 -1.10
CA PHE A 708 -27.09 -13.78 -1.13
C PHE A 708 -26.95 -15.27 -0.85
N THR A 709 -28.03 -15.85 -0.35
CA THR A 709 -28.25 -17.30 -0.27
C THR A 709 -29.24 -17.74 -1.34
N LEU A 710 -28.89 -18.75 -2.12
CA LEU A 710 -29.72 -19.37 -3.14
C LEU A 710 -29.74 -20.89 -2.98
N ALA A 711 -30.91 -21.49 -2.99
CA ALA A 711 -31.05 -22.93 -3.14
C ALA A 711 -32.00 -23.24 -4.30
N ILE A 712 -31.66 -24.23 -5.11
CA ILE A 712 -32.49 -24.69 -6.25
C ILE A 712 -32.74 -26.19 -6.04
N TYR A 713 -34.01 -26.58 -5.98
CA TYR A 713 -34.42 -27.98 -5.92
C TYR A 713 -34.99 -28.41 -7.26
N ASP A 714 -34.35 -29.39 -7.88
CA ASP A 714 -34.74 -30.01 -9.14
C ASP A 714 -35.68 -31.19 -8.87
N LEU A 715 -36.93 -31.08 -9.33
CA LEU A 715 -37.96 -32.14 -9.20
C LEU A 715 -37.71 -33.36 -10.09
N ASP A 716 -36.98 -33.19 -11.19
CA ASP A 716 -36.75 -34.26 -12.15
C ASP A 716 -35.60 -35.19 -11.68
N THR A 717 -34.64 -34.65 -10.92
CA THR A 717 -33.45 -35.36 -10.42
C THR A 717 -33.44 -35.58 -8.93
N ASN A 718 -34.32 -34.89 -8.15
CA ASN A 718 -34.33 -34.83 -6.70
C ASN A 718 -33.03 -34.29 -6.11
N MET A 719 -32.43 -33.31 -6.80
CA MET A 719 -31.18 -32.65 -6.45
C MET A 719 -31.45 -31.28 -5.83
N LEU A 720 -30.73 -30.98 -4.79
CA LEU A 720 -30.67 -29.64 -4.18
C LEU A 720 -29.29 -29.04 -4.43
N TYR A 721 -29.26 -27.90 -5.07
CA TYR A 721 -28.08 -27.07 -5.29
C TYR A 721 -28.15 -25.90 -4.32
N PHE A 722 -27.25 -25.83 -3.36
CA PHE A 722 -27.18 -24.80 -2.37
C PHE A 722 -25.97 -23.90 -2.61
N VAL A 723 -26.17 -22.59 -2.55
CA VAL A 723 -25.14 -21.59 -2.76
C VAL A 723 -25.31 -20.45 -1.78
N GLU A 724 -24.24 -20.04 -1.13
CA GLU A 724 -24.11 -18.80 -0.39
C GLU A 724 -22.97 -18.00 -1.03
N TYR A 725 -23.26 -16.78 -1.47
CA TYR A 725 -22.32 -15.92 -2.16
C TYR A 725 -22.10 -14.63 -1.39
N ASP A 726 -20.84 -14.38 -1.00
CA ASP A 726 -20.34 -13.16 -0.40
C ASP A 726 -19.34 -12.50 -1.36
N GLY A 727 -19.75 -11.37 -2.02
CA GLY A 727 -19.01 -10.71 -3.09
C GLY A 727 -18.33 -9.39 -2.74
#